data_530776d3bf61534fa4d3c39d06a7a43b
#
_entry.id   530776d3bf61534fa4d3c39d06a7a43b
#
_cell.length_a   1.000
_cell.length_b   1.000
_cell.length_c   1.000
_cell.angle_alpha   90.00
_cell.angle_beta   90.00
_cell.angle_gamma   90.00
#
_symmetry.space_group_name_H-M   'P 1'
#
loop_
_entity.id
_entity.type
_entity.pdbx_description
1 polymer ?
#
loop_
_entity_poly.entity_id
_entity_poly.type
_entity_poly.pdbx_seq_one_letter_code
_entity_poly.pdbx_strand_id
1 'polypeptide(L)'
;MRLSELKTGEKGVIVKVLGHGGFRKRIVEMGFIKGKTVEVLLNAPLKDPIKYKIMGYEISLRRQEADMIEIISEQEAKSQTQEAAYHQGLTEDIDVKEEDLKRVALGKRRTINVALVGNPNCGKTSLFNLASGAHEHVGNYSGVTVDAKEGYFDFQGYHFKIVDLPGTYSLSAYTPEEIYVRRHIIDETPDVIINVVDSSNLERNLYLTTQLIDMNVRMVVALNMYDELEASGNTLDYLLLGKLFGVPMVPTVCKRNIGVDRLFHVVINLYEGADFIDKKGHIHPEVAKEIMDWHQSLPNFKDHGEHPADYTHGKEPVGKVFRHIHINHGPDLEKAIDAVKEEISKNEFIRHKYSTRYLAIKLLENDPEIERFIHTLPNAVEVEKKRDKAARRIQETMNEDSESALTDAKYGFISGALKETFTDNHLEQEQTTKVLDSIVTHRIWGYPIFFLFMYLMFEGTFVIGEYPMMGIEWLVEALGNLIRDNMSEGPLKDLMIDGIIGGVGGVIVFLPNILILYFCISLMEDSGYMARAAFIMDKIMHKMGLHGKSFIPLIMGFGCNVPAIMASRTIENRKSRLITMLVNPLMSCSARLPIYLLLVGAFFPKNGSLVLLAIYAIGIALAVIMARLFSRFLVKGDDTPFVMELPPYRMPTMKSIFRHTWEKGAQYLKKMGGIIMIASIIIWFLGYYPDHDAYPTQAEQQENSYIGQIGQAVEPVLKPLGFDWKLSIGLLSGVGAKELVVSTLGVLYTNDADADVVSLAERIPITPLAAFSYMLFVLIYFPCIVTLVAIKQESGSWKWAIFTAGYTTALAWLVSFAVYQIGGMFL
;
A
#
# COMPACT_ATOMS: atom_id res chain seq x y z
N MET A 1 16.74 -19.35 -24.32
CA MET A 1 15.37 -19.64 -23.86
C MET A 1 14.85 -18.45 -23.05
N ARG A 2 13.55 -18.14 -23.16
CA ARG A 2 12.94 -17.06 -22.37
C ARG A 2 12.30 -17.64 -21.11
N LEU A 3 12.28 -16.84 -20.03
CA LEU A 3 11.71 -17.29 -18.75
C LEU A 3 10.21 -17.66 -18.86
N SER A 4 9.46 -16.99 -19.75
CA SER A 4 8.05 -17.29 -20.04
C SER A 4 7.80 -18.65 -20.71
N GLU A 5 8.82 -19.27 -21.26
CA GLU A 5 8.74 -20.56 -21.94
C GLU A 5 8.84 -21.75 -20.99
N LEU A 6 9.35 -21.54 -19.77
CA LEU A 6 9.40 -22.56 -18.74
C LEU A 6 8.00 -23.01 -18.32
N LYS A 7 7.87 -24.31 -18.09
CA LYS A 7 6.64 -24.94 -17.55
C LYS A 7 6.68 -24.98 -16.03
N THR A 8 5.50 -25.15 -15.44
CA THR A 8 5.36 -25.33 -13.98
C THR A 8 6.25 -26.47 -13.49
N GLY A 9 7.07 -26.20 -12.48
CA GLY A 9 8.04 -27.12 -11.89
C GLY A 9 9.41 -27.13 -12.58
N GLU A 10 9.57 -26.47 -13.74
CA GLU A 10 10.87 -26.38 -14.42
C GLU A 10 11.73 -25.26 -13.80
N LYS A 11 13.06 -25.49 -13.81
CA LYS A 11 14.07 -24.56 -13.31
C LYS A 11 14.97 -24.07 -14.45
N GLY A 12 15.32 -22.80 -14.38
CA GLY A 12 16.30 -22.20 -15.27
C GLY A 12 17.26 -21.29 -14.51
N VAL A 13 18.40 -20.99 -15.08
CA VAL A 13 19.37 -20.03 -14.55
C VAL A 13 19.35 -18.80 -15.44
N ILE A 14 19.24 -17.62 -14.82
CA ILE A 14 19.15 -16.34 -15.51
C ILE A 14 20.49 -16.02 -16.16
N VAL A 15 20.48 -15.77 -17.46
CA VAL A 15 21.63 -15.32 -18.25
C VAL A 15 21.66 -13.80 -18.33
N LYS A 16 20.53 -13.21 -18.71
CA LYS A 16 20.43 -11.77 -18.94
C LYS A 16 18.99 -11.28 -18.78
N VAL A 17 18.84 -10.09 -18.22
CA VAL A 17 17.58 -9.34 -18.25
C VAL A 17 17.65 -8.35 -19.41
N LEU A 18 16.74 -8.49 -20.37
CA LEU A 18 16.58 -7.61 -21.52
C LEU A 18 15.67 -6.44 -21.15
N GLY A 19 15.64 -5.41 -22.00
CA GLY A 19 14.84 -4.23 -21.76
C GLY A 19 15.65 -3.06 -21.20
N HIS A 20 15.05 -1.87 -21.19
CA HIS A 20 15.70 -0.62 -20.82
C HIS A 20 14.92 0.11 -19.73
N GLY A 21 15.60 0.98 -18.98
CA GLY A 21 14.97 1.87 -17.99
C GLY A 21 14.41 1.17 -16.76
N GLY A 22 13.28 1.71 -16.23
CA GLY A 22 12.69 1.30 -14.96
C GLY A 22 12.28 -0.17 -14.85
N PHE A 23 11.90 -0.81 -15.95
CA PHE A 23 11.55 -2.23 -15.98
C PHE A 23 12.74 -3.11 -15.57
N ARG A 24 13.86 -2.97 -16.30
CA ARG A 24 15.05 -3.78 -16.09
C ARG A 24 15.57 -3.64 -14.67
N LYS A 25 15.65 -2.39 -14.19
CA LYS A 25 16.13 -2.11 -12.83
C LYS A 25 15.26 -2.77 -11.77
N ARG A 26 13.95 -2.63 -11.85
CA ARG A 26 13.01 -3.25 -10.90
C ARG A 26 13.10 -4.77 -10.89
N ILE A 27 13.22 -5.41 -12.05
CA ILE A 27 13.38 -6.87 -12.17
C ILE A 27 14.71 -7.32 -11.55
N VAL A 28 15.80 -6.58 -11.78
CA VAL A 28 17.12 -6.87 -11.20
C VAL A 28 17.12 -6.63 -9.67
N GLU A 29 16.53 -5.54 -9.19
CA GLU A 29 16.34 -5.25 -7.75
C GLU A 29 15.52 -6.34 -7.03
N MET A 30 14.61 -7.00 -7.74
CA MET A 30 13.85 -8.14 -7.23
C MET A 30 14.64 -9.46 -7.25
N GLY A 31 15.91 -9.45 -7.62
CA GLY A 31 16.78 -10.60 -7.58
C GLY A 31 16.84 -11.43 -8.87
N PHE A 32 16.22 -10.96 -10.00
CA PHE A 32 16.41 -11.59 -11.30
C PHE A 32 17.75 -11.17 -11.90
N ILE A 33 18.83 -11.69 -11.32
CA ILE A 33 20.21 -11.39 -11.71
C ILE A 33 20.88 -12.61 -12.35
N LYS A 34 21.91 -12.36 -13.15
CA LYS A 34 22.69 -13.39 -13.80
C LYS A 34 23.21 -14.45 -12.82
N GLY A 35 23.08 -15.71 -13.19
CA GLY A 35 23.54 -16.87 -12.40
C GLY A 35 22.58 -17.33 -11.30
N LYS A 36 21.46 -16.64 -11.05
CA LYS A 36 20.46 -17.11 -10.06
C LYS A 36 19.48 -18.07 -10.70
N THR A 37 19.13 -19.10 -9.92
CA THR A 37 18.14 -20.11 -10.33
C THR A 37 16.75 -19.56 -10.09
N VAL A 38 15.87 -19.72 -11.08
CA VAL A 38 14.46 -19.39 -11.03
C VAL A 38 13.64 -20.64 -11.32
N GLU A 39 12.58 -20.87 -10.57
CA GLU A 39 11.65 -22.00 -10.72
C GLU A 39 10.25 -21.48 -10.99
N VAL A 40 9.54 -22.09 -11.93
CA VAL A 40 8.12 -21.77 -12.18
C VAL A 40 7.27 -22.56 -11.21
N LEU A 41 6.59 -21.88 -10.30
CA LEU A 41 5.72 -22.51 -9.30
C LEU A 41 4.31 -22.74 -9.86
N LEU A 42 3.75 -21.73 -10.49
CA LEU A 42 2.34 -21.75 -10.89
C LEU A 42 2.06 -20.74 -12.00
N ASN A 43 1.16 -21.12 -12.91
CA ASN A 43 0.54 -20.18 -13.82
C ASN A 43 -0.85 -19.78 -13.28
N ALA A 44 -1.19 -18.50 -13.33
CA ALA A 44 -2.55 -18.05 -12.99
C ALA A 44 -3.61 -18.78 -13.83
N PRO A 45 -4.87 -18.84 -13.36
CA PRO A 45 -5.96 -19.57 -14.05
C PRO A 45 -6.09 -19.26 -15.54
N LEU A 46 -5.78 -18.01 -15.94
CA LEU A 46 -5.80 -17.57 -17.35
C LEU A 46 -4.39 -17.59 -18.00
N LYS A 47 -3.43 -18.31 -17.43
CA LYS A 47 -2.03 -18.45 -17.84
C LYS A 47 -1.20 -17.15 -17.76
N ASP A 48 -1.68 -16.15 -16.98
CA ASP A 48 -1.01 -14.88 -16.78
C ASP A 48 -1.62 -14.17 -15.56
N PRO A 49 -0.82 -13.68 -14.59
CA PRO A 49 0.65 -13.76 -14.51
C PRO A 49 1.19 -15.16 -14.17
N ILE A 50 2.50 -15.31 -14.23
CA ILE A 50 3.22 -16.54 -13.87
C ILE A 50 3.93 -16.31 -12.54
N LYS A 51 3.81 -17.27 -11.64
CA LYS A 51 4.45 -17.26 -10.32
C LYS A 51 5.78 -17.98 -10.38
N TYR A 52 6.83 -17.29 -9.95
CA TYR A 52 8.20 -17.79 -9.91
C TYR A 52 8.71 -17.82 -8.48
N LYS A 53 9.62 -18.76 -8.21
CA LYS A 53 10.47 -18.79 -7.02
C LYS A 53 11.88 -18.39 -7.40
N ILE A 54 12.42 -17.38 -6.73
CA ILE A 54 13.79 -16.91 -6.89
C ILE A 54 14.35 -16.49 -5.54
N MET A 55 15.59 -16.88 -5.22
CA MET A 55 16.27 -16.51 -3.97
C MET A 55 15.44 -16.79 -2.69
N GLY A 56 14.62 -17.85 -2.72
CA GLY A 56 13.79 -18.25 -1.56
C GLY A 56 12.43 -17.56 -1.44
N TYR A 57 12.12 -16.58 -2.25
CA TYR A 57 10.81 -15.90 -2.22
C TYR A 57 10.04 -16.09 -3.54
N GLU A 58 8.74 -15.78 -3.50
CA GLU A 58 7.82 -16.01 -4.59
C GLU A 58 7.39 -14.68 -5.21
N ILE A 59 7.57 -14.56 -6.53
CA ILE A 59 7.24 -13.37 -7.32
C ILE A 59 6.32 -13.74 -8.46
N SER A 60 5.42 -12.84 -8.81
CA SER A 60 4.57 -12.98 -9.99
C SER A 60 4.95 -11.95 -11.04
N LEU A 61 5.26 -12.43 -12.26
CA LEU A 61 5.52 -11.62 -13.43
C LEU A 61 4.47 -11.88 -14.49
N ARG A 62 4.13 -10.87 -15.27
CA ARG A 62 3.36 -11.05 -16.50
C ARG A 62 4.19 -11.79 -17.53
N ARG A 63 3.52 -12.54 -18.41
CA ARG A 63 4.21 -13.30 -19.45
C ARG A 63 5.09 -12.40 -20.32
N GLN A 64 4.62 -11.22 -20.69
CA GLN A 64 5.40 -10.23 -21.48
C GLN A 64 6.66 -9.76 -20.72
N GLU A 65 6.60 -9.65 -19.41
CA GLU A 65 7.74 -9.26 -18.58
C GLU A 65 8.73 -10.42 -18.44
N ALA A 66 8.24 -11.64 -18.28
CA ALA A 66 9.05 -12.85 -18.26
C ALA A 66 9.73 -13.13 -19.63
N ASP A 67 9.14 -12.70 -20.75
CA ASP A 67 9.74 -12.76 -22.09
C ASP A 67 11.01 -11.90 -22.22
N MET A 68 11.18 -10.91 -21.34
CA MET A 68 12.37 -10.05 -21.31
C MET A 68 13.53 -10.65 -20.49
N ILE A 69 13.37 -11.87 -19.94
CA ILE A 69 14.41 -12.54 -19.15
C ILE A 69 14.92 -13.76 -19.93
N GLU A 70 16.21 -13.74 -20.26
CA GLU A 70 16.90 -14.88 -20.89
C GLU A 70 17.40 -15.84 -19.82
N ILE A 71 17.18 -17.13 -20.06
CA ILE A 71 17.60 -18.21 -19.16
C ILE A 71 18.31 -19.33 -19.91
N ILE A 72 19.11 -20.10 -19.20
CA ILE A 72 19.67 -21.37 -19.66
C ILE A 72 19.14 -22.52 -18.80
N SER A 73 19.24 -23.75 -19.31
CA SER A 73 18.92 -24.93 -18.53
C SER A 73 19.87 -25.09 -17.32
N GLU A 74 19.39 -25.74 -16.26
CA GLU A 74 20.21 -25.98 -15.06
C GLU A 74 21.49 -26.77 -15.37
N GLN A 75 21.46 -27.65 -16.39
CA GLN A 75 22.61 -28.43 -16.83
C GLN A 75 23.66 -27.59 -17.57
N GLU A 76 23.23 -26.70 -18.46
CA GLU A 76 24.12 -25.77 -19.16
C GLU A 76 24.76 -24.76 -18.22
N ALA A 77 24.01 -24.31 -17.20
CA ALA A 77 24.54 -23.41 -16.18
C ALA A 77 25.66 -24.03 -15.35
N LYS A 78 25.51 -25.29 -14.95
CA LYS A 78 26.56 -26.03 -14.19
C LYS A 78 27.87 -26.15 -14.96
N SER A 79 27.84 -26.38 -16.27
CA SER A 79 29.04 -26.45 -17.10
C SER A 79 29.75 -25.09 -17.24
N GLN A 80 29.01 -23.99 -17.38
CA GLN A 80 29.60 -22.64 -17.47
C GLN A 80 30.19 -22.15 -16.12
N THR A 81 29.59 -22.55 -14.97
CA THR A 81 30.09 -22.15 -13.66
C THR A 81 31.42 -22.80 -13.31
N GLN A 82 31.69 -24.01 -13.80
CA GLN A 82 32.98 -24.69 -13.63
C GLN A 82 34.13 -24.02 -14.40
N GLU A 83 33.88 -23.41 -15.53
CA GLU A 83 34.86 -22.62 -16.28
C GLU A 83 35.20 -21.26 -15.65
N ALA A 84 34.23 -20.63 -14.97
CA ALA A 84 34.41 -19.31 -14.35
C ALA A 84 35.16 -19.32 -13.02
N ALA A 85 35.20 -20.43 -12.29
CA ALA A 85 35.87 -20.55 -10.98
C ALA A 85 37.39 -20.44 -11.04
N TYR A 86 37.97 -20.42 -12.25
CA TYR A 86 39.46 -20.42 -12.46
C TYR A 86 40.09 -19.02 -12.38
N HIS A 87 39.32 -17.95 -12.21
CA HIS A 87 39.85 -16.57 -12.23
C HIS A 87 39.40 -15.68 -11.05
N GLN A 88 39.77 -16.03 -9.83
CA GLN A 88 39.59 -15.11 -8.67
C GLN A 88 40.88 -14.85 -7.92
N GLY A 89 41.22 -13.58 -7.74
CA GLY A 89 42.38 -13.03 -6.99
C GLY A 89 42.00 -11.87 -6.09
N LEU A 90 42.63 -11.75 -5.01
CA LEU A 90 42.73 -11.09 -3.70
C LEU A 90 42.49 -9.54 -3.62
N THR A 91 42.20 -9.07 -2.37
CA THR A 91 41.80 -7.68 -1.95
C THR A 91 42.81 -6.98 -1.05
N GLU A 92 42.93 -5.62 -1.10
CA GLU A 92 43.71 -4.77 -0.20
C GLU A 92 42.90 -3.54 0.38
N ASP A 93 43.31 -3.07 1.60
CA ASP A 93 42.68 -2.07 2.48
C ASP A 93 43.05 -0.59 2.16
N ILE A 94 42.16 0.39 2.45
CA ILE A 94 42.40 1.84 2.37
C ILE A 94 41.94 2.60 3.62
N ASP A 95 42.76 3.56 4.10
CA ASP A 95 42.75 4.29 5.37
C ASP A 95 41.98 5.64 5.30
N VAL A 96 41.23 6.03 6.38
CA VAL A 96 40.41 7.28 6.46
C VAL A 96 40.73 8.10 7.72
N LYS A 97 41.07 9.40 7.54
CA LYS A 97 41.48 10.33 8.63
C LYS A 97 40.58 11.54 8.90
N GLU A 98 39.43 11.72 8.29
CA GLU A 98 38.67 13.01 8.32
C GLU A 98 37.46 13.06 9.30
N GLU A 99 37.16 11.97 10.01
CA GLU A 99 35.96 11.87 10.87
C GLU A 99 36.12 12.33 12.31
N ASP A 100 37.33 12.47 12.83
CA ASP A 100 37.56 12.75 14.25
C ASP A 100 37.18 14.21 14.63
N LEU A 101 37.22 15.13 13.67
CA LEU A 101 36.89 16.53 13.90
C LEU A 101 35.38 16.85 13.96
N LYS A 102 34.55 16.04 13.31
CA LYS A 102 33.08 16.17 13.38
C LYS A 102 32.50 15.67 14.72
N ARG A 103 33.20 14.77 15.41
CA ARG A 103 32.78 14.21 16.71
C ARG A 103 32.75 15.27 17.83
N VAL A 104 33.63 16.24 17.79
CA VAL A 104 33.78 17.23 18.87
C VAL A 104 32.75 18.36 18.76
N ALA A 105 32.24 18.67 17.57
CA ALA A 105 31.34 19.81 17.31
C ALA A 105 29.85 19.51 17.64
N LEU A 106 29.45 18.24 17.69
CA LEU A 106 28.11 17.88 18.11
C LEU A 106 28.03 17.72 19.63
N GLY A 107 28.13 18.85 20.32
CA GLY A 107 27.96 18.89 21.76
C GLY A 107 26.75 18.10 22.22
N LYS A 108 26.90 17.37 23.32
CA LYS A 108 25.95 16.45 24.01
C LYS A 108 24.47 16.89 23.90
N ARG A 109 23.83 16.66 22.74
CA ARG A 109 22.38 16.79 22.60
C ARG A 109 21.75 15.53 23.19
N ARG A 110 20.91 15.71 24.19
CA ARG A 110 20.13 14.60 24.79
C ARG A 110 19.01 14.09 23.86
N THR A 111 18.82 14.68 22.69
CA THR A 111 17.80 14.27 21.71
C THR A 111 18.46 13.55 20.56
N ILE A 112 18.00 12.30 20.29
CA ILE A 112 18.49 11.47 19.19
C ILE A 112 17.40 11.38 18.13
N ASN A 113 17.71 11.85 16.90
CA ASN A 113 16.81 11.76 15.76
C ASN A 113 17.06 10.43 15.01
N VAL A 114 16.05 9.56 14.95
CA VAL A 114 16.13 8.23 14.37
C VAL A 114 15.16 8.12 13.18
N ALA A 115 15.66 7.64 12.03
CA ALA A 115 14.82 7.28 10.90
C ALA A 115 14.72 5.76 10.76
N LEU A 116 13.50 5.23 10.66
CA LEU A 116 13.25 3.81 10.34
C LEU A 116 13.20 3.65 8.82
N VAL A 117 14.07 2.81 8.30
CA VAL A 117 14.15 2.44 6.89
C VAL A 117 14.01 0.92 6.77
N GLY A 118 13.56 0.41 5.65
CA GLY A 118 13.50 -1.03 5.39
C GLY A 118 12.45 -1.37 4.35
N ASN A 119 12.47 -2.61 3.90
CA ASN A 119 11.56 -3.10 2.87
C ASN A 119 10.10 -3.05 3.32
N PRO A 120 9.13 -3.02 2.38
CA PRO A 120 7.74 -3.25 2.71
C PRO A 120 7.57 -4.57 3.48
N ASN A 121 6.70 -4.57 4.48
CA ASN A 121 6.36 -5.74 5.32
C ASN A 121 7.47 -6.30 6.23
N CYS A 122 8.62 -5.69 6.34
CA CYS A 122 9.69 -6.10 7.27
C CYS A 122 9.38 -5.81 8.75
N GLY A 123 8.24 -5.17 9.07
CA GLY A 123 7.80 -4.87 10.44
C GLY A 123 8.23 -3.51 10.98
N LYS A 124 8.60 -2.53 10.13
CA LYS A 124 8.96 -1.15 10.53
C LYS A 124 7.90 -0.50 11.42
N THR A 125 6.66 -0.45 10.94
CA THR A 125 5.54 0.16 11.67
C THR A 125 5.25 -0.57 12.99
N SER A 126 5.51 -1.87 13.08
CA SER A 126 5.42 -2.62 14.34
C SER A 126 6.48 -2.16 15.33
N LEU A 127 7.72 -1.96 14.88
CA LEU A 127 8.80 -1.42 15.70
C LEU A 127 8.50 0.02 16.12
N PHE A 128 8.03 0.85 15.21
CA PHE A 128 7.62 2.23 15.48
C PHE A 128 6.54 2.30 16.57
N ASN A 129 5.48 1.51 16.44
CA ASN A 129 4.36 1.49 17.40
C ASN A 129 4.79 0.98 18.79
N LEU A 130 5.74 0.05 18.85
CA LEU A 130 6.29 -0.42 20.13
C LEU A 130 7.13 0.66 20.81
N ALA A 131 7.93 1.41 20.06
CA ALA A 131 8.81 2.44 20.59
C ALA A 131 8.04 3.71 20.99
N SER A 132 7.15 4.21 20.12
CA SER A 132 6.44 5.48 20.34
C SER A 132 5.23 5.39 21.26
N GLY A 133 4.69 4.20 21.50
CA GLY A 133 3.48 4.01 22.30
C GLY A 133 2.28 4.76 21.69
N ALA A 134 1.57 5.56 22.55
CA ALA A 134 0.38 6.34 22.13
C ALA A 134 0.73 7.78 21.64
N HIS A 135 1.99 8.16 21.52
CA HIS A 135 2.43 9.52 21.18
C HIS A 135 2.79 9.64 19.70
N GLU A 136 1.81 9.48 18.81
CA GLU A 136 1.99 9.60 17.37
C GLU A 136 1.55 10.97 16.84
N HIS A 137 2.36 11.59 15.97
CA HIS A 137 1.97 12.71 15.13
C HIS A 137 2.16 12.33 13.65
N VAL A 138 1.11 12.54 12.85
CA VAL A 138 1.21 12.37 11.39
C VAL A 138 1.71 13.69 10.80
N GLY A 139 2.94 13.70 10.33
CA GLY A 139 3.53 14.84 9.63
C GLY A 139 3.23 14.79 8.13
N ASN A 140 2.48 15.77 7.62
CA ASN A 140 2.33 15.98 6.18
C ASN A 140 3.43 16.92 5.70
N TYR A 141 4.42 16.39 4.97
CA TYR A 141 5.45 17.23 4.34
C TYR A 141 4.94 17.79 3.00
N SER A 142 5.16 19.11 2.81
CA SER A 142 4.71 19.82 1.60
C SER A 142 5.44 19.29 0.35
N GLY A 143 4.69 18.76 -0.62
CA GLY A 143 5.19 18.45 -1.96
C GLY A 143 5.13 16.99 -2.38
N VAL A 144 4.89 16.04 -1.47
CA VAL A 144 4.71 14.61 -1.79
C VAL A 144 3.56 14.05 -0.96
N THR A 145 2.64 13.32 -1.59
CA THR A 145 1.51 12.64 -0.92
C THR A 145 1.94 11.35 -0.21
N VAL A 146 3.00 11.44 0.59
CA VAL A 146 3.53 10.30 1.34
C VAL A 146 3.47 10.64 2.82
N ASP A 147 2.74 9.86 3.60
CA ASP A 147 2.59 10.06 5.04
C ASP A 147 3.77 9.40 5.77
N ALA A 148 4.66 10.19 6.38
CA ALA A 148 5.61 9.71 7.37
C ALA A 148 5.02 9.95 8.77
N LYS A 149 5.18 8.97 9.66
CA LYS A 149 4.74 9.09 11.05
C LYS A 149 5.91 9.49 11.93
N GLU A 150 5.71 10.48 12.80
CA GLU A 150 6.68 10.88 13.83
C GLU A 150 6.19 10.43 15.20
N GLY A 151 7.11 9.89 16.00
CA GLY A 151 6.87 9.47 17.37
C GLY A 151 7.98 9.94 18.31
N TYR A 152 7.65 10.09 19.59
CA TYR A 152 8.58 10.54 20.61
C TYR A 152 8.51 9.62 21.81
N PHE A 153 9.68 9.29 22.40
CA PHE A 153 9.75 8.52 23.64
C PHE A 153 11.08 8.77 24.35
N ASP A 154 11.09 8.48 25.65
CA ASP A 154 12.29 8.59 26.48
C ASP A 154 12.84 7.21 26.80
N PHE A 155 14.15 7.03 26.61
CA PHE A 155 14.85 5.80 26.94
C PHE A 155 16.24 6.12 27.51
N GLN A 156 16.53 5.63 28.70
CA GLN A 156 17.81 5.80 29.42
C GLN A 156 18.35 7.26 29.48
N GLY A 157 17.45 8.22 29.68
CA GLY A 157 17.81 9.62 29.83
C GLY A 157 18.05 10.38 28.51
N TYR A 158 17.80 9.70 27.37
CA TYR A 158 17.75 10.30 26.05
C TYR A 158 16.32 10.45 25.58
N HIS A 159 16.08 11.56 24.89
CA HIS A 159 14.82 11.82 24.21
C HIS A 159 14.92 11.40 22.73
N PHE A 160 14.14 10.41 22.32
CA PHE A 160 14.15 9.90 20.94
C PHE A 160 13.05 10.56 20.13
N LYS A 161 13.42 11.11 18.96
CA LYS A 161 12.51 11.44 17.88
C LYS A 161 12.66 10.35 16.82
N ILE A 162 11.61 9.54 16.61
CA ILE A 162 11.61 8.45 15.65
C ILE A 162 10.66 8.76 14.50
N VAL A 163 11.12 8.54 13.25
CA VAL A 163 10.34 8.77 12.03
C VAL A 163 10.19 7.46 11.28
N ASP A 164 8.94 7.00 11.06
CA ASP A 164 8.64 5.82 10.24
C ASP A 164 8.56 6.23 8.77
N LEU A 165 9.59 5.91 8.00
CA LEU A 165 9.66 6.20 6.56
C LEU A 165 8.93 5.11 5.76
N PRO A 166 8.39 5.44 4.58
CA PRO A 166 7.76 4.47 3.68
C PRO A 166 8.65 3.26 3.41
N GLY A 167 8.02 2.09 3.20
CA GLY A 167 8.75 0.88 2.80
C GLY A 167 9.32 1.02 1.41
N THR A 168 10.62 0.72 1.26
CA THR A 168 11.30 0.78 -0.02
C THR A 168 12.26 -0.37 -0.19
N TYR A 169 12.39 -0.89 -1.41
CA TYR A 169 13.36 -1.95 -1.74
C TYR A 169 14.72 -1.39 -2.15
N SER A 170 14.75 -0.15 -2.60
CA SER A 170 15.96 0.55 -3.01
C SER A 170 15.83 2.05 -2.81
N LEU A 171 16.96 2.77 -2.85
CA LEU A 171 17.02 4.24 -2.79
C LEU A 171 17.16 4.84 -4.20
N SER A 172 16.45 4.27 -5.17
CA SER A 172 16.41 4.75 -6.56
C SER A 172 15.34 5.82 -6.74
N ALA A 173 15.43 6.62 -7.80
CA ALA A 173 14.48 7.71 -8.07
C ALA A 173 13.26 7.30 -8.91
N TYR A 174 12.72 6.07 -8.72
CA TYR A 174 11.61 5.58 -9.55
C TYR A 174 10.25 5.77 -8.93
N THR A 175 10.13 5.55 -7.62
CA THR A 175 8.86 5.74 -6.92
C THR A 175 8.90 7.00 -6.05
N PRO A 176 7.77 7.67 -5.83
CA PRO A 176 7.69 8.82 -4.91
C PRO A 176 8.19 8.47 -3.50
N GLU A 177 7.94 7.24 -3.05
CA GLU A 177 8.34 6.70 -1.76
C GLU A 177 9.88 6.60 -1.67
N GLU A 178 10.54 6.05 -2.70
CA GLU A 178 12.01 5.96 -2.76
C GLU A 178 12.66 7.33 -2.77
N ILE A 179 12.13 8.26 -3.57
CA ILE A 179 12.60 9.65 -3.61
C ILE A 179 12.44 10.31 -2.24
N TYR A 180 11.30 10.08 -1.57
CA TYR A 180 11.03 10.65 -0.26
C TYR A 180 12.00 10.13 0.79
N VAL A 181 12.20 8.81 0.89
CA VAL A 181 13.15 8.18 1.84
C VAL A 181 14.56 8.74 1.62
N ARG A 182 15.01 8.80 0.36
CA ARG A 182 16.33 9.30 0.01
C ARG A 182 16.51 10.78 0.39
N ARG A 183 15.54 11.64 0.08
CA ARG A 183 15.56 13.07 0.44
C ARG A 183 15.54 13.25 1.94
N HIS A 184 14.72 12.51 2.67
CA HIS A 184 14.67 12.60 4.11
C HIS A 184 16.03 12.27 4.73
N ILE A 185 16.71 11.21 4.26
CA ILE A 185 18.05 10.85 4.75
C ILE A 185 19.08 11.95 4.44
N ILE A 186 19.03 12.57 3.27
CA ILE A 186 19.99 13.57 2.82
C ILE A 186 19.72 14.96 3.44
N ASP A 187 18.47 15.39 3.52
CA ASP A 187 18.10 16.75 3.92
C ASP A 187 17.92 16.86 5.44
N GLU A 188 17.25 15.89 6.09
CA GLU A 188 17.03 15.90 7.54
C GLU A 188 18.20 15.32 8.33
N THR A 189 19.11 14.59 7.66
CA THR A 189 20.34 14.02 8.26
C THR A 189 20.12 13.42 9.64
N PRO A 190 19.34 12.31 9.76
CA PRO A 190 19.06 11.67 11.04
C PRO A 190 20.38 11.27 11.74
N ASP A 191 20.42 11.32 13.07
CA ASP A 191 21.59 10.97 13.86
C ASP A 191 21.97 9.49 13.68
N VAL A 192 20.94 8.61 13.64
CA VAL A 192 21.08 7.16 13.41
C VAL A 192 19.92 6.66 12.56
N ILE A 193 20.22 5.77 11.63
CA ILE A 193 19.21 5.04 10.85
C ILE A 193 19.05 3.64 11.44
N ILE A 194 17.82 3.22 11.69
CA ILE A 194 17.49 1.83 11.97
C ILE A 194 16.97 1.21 10.66
N ASN A 195 17.76 0.33 10.07
CA ASN A 195 17.33 -0.44 8.90
C ASN A 195 16.69 -1.74 9.37
N VAL A 196 15.37 -1.85 9.19
CA VAL A 196 14.60 -3.04 9.57
C VAL A 196 14.62 -4.05 8.44
N VAL A 197 15.18 -5.20 8.70
CA VAL A 197 15.40 -6.30 7.75
C VAL A 197 14.56 -7.49 8.17
N ASP A 198 13.84 -8.09 7.23
CA ASP A 198 13.15 -9.36 7.43
C ASP A 198 14.16 -10.51 7.40
N SER A 199 14.35 -11.17 8.54
CA SER A 199 15.31 -12.25 8.70
C SER A 199 14.96 -13.51 7.91
N SER A 200 13.70 -13.68 7.52
CA SER A 200 13.26 -14.81 6.68
C SER A 200 13.67 -14.65 5.21
N ASN A 201 14.07 -13.43 4.77
CA ASN A 201 14.42 -13.09 3.39
C ASN A 201 15.66 -12.18 3.31
N LEU A 202 16.76 -12.61 3.90
CA LEU A 202 17.97 -11.81 4.09
C LEU A 202 18.57 -11.28 2.79
N GLU A 203 18.78 -12.14 1.79
CA GLU A 203 19.51 -11.78 0.56
C GLU A 203 18.89 -10.55 -0.12
N ARG A 204 17.57 -10.49 -0.20
CA ARG A 204 16.85 -9.37 -0.78
C ARG A 204 16.85 -8.13 0.10
N ASN A 205 16.62 -8.32 1.41
CA ASN A 205 16.49 -7.19 2.34
C ASN A 205 17.84 -6.49 2.56
N LEU A 206 18.96 -7.21 2.49
CA LEU A 206 20.30 -6.67 2.62
C LEU A 206 20.73 -5.79 1.44
N TYR A 207 20.03 -5.82 0.29
CA TYR A 207 20.32 -4.94 -0.83
C TYR A 207 20.16 -3.46 -0.46
N LEU A 208 19.08 -3.10 0.24
CA LEU A 208 18.89 -1.75 0.78
C LEU A 208 19.98 -1.37 1.78
N THR A 209 20.44 -2.32 2.60
CA THR A 209 21.56 -2.13 3.54
C THR A 209 22.83 -1.72 2.79
N THR A 210 23.12 -2.34 1.64
CA THR A 210 24.30 -1.98 0.82
C THR A 210 24.21 -0.54 0.29
N GLN A 211 23.03 -0.09 -0.08
CA GLN A 211 22.84 1.28 -0.56
C GLN A 211 22.97 2.33 0.56
N LEU A 212 22.52 1.99 1.77
CA LEU A 212 22.71 2.83 2.95
C LEU A 212 24.20 2.93 3.34
N ILE A 213 24.95 1.83 3.19
CA ILE A 213 26.42 1.84 3.38
C ILE A 213 27.09 2.80 2.37
N ASP A 214 26.69 2.75 1.10
CA ASP A 214 27.21 3.64 0.06
C ASP A 214 26.94 5.13 0.39
N MET A 215 25.79 5.44 1.03
CA MET A 215 25.45 6.79 1.51
C MET A 215 26.29 7.26 2.68
N ASN A 216 27.05 6.37 3.31
CA ASN A 216 27.89 6.67 4.46
C ASN A 216 27.12 7.22 5.67
N VAL A 217 26.00 6.65 5.99
CA VAL A 217 25.15 7.02 7.13
C VAL A 217 25.40 6.12 8.33
N ARG A 218 25.26 6.66 9.55
CA ARG A 218 25.30 5.84 10.76
C ARG A 218 24.05 5.00 10.84
N MET A 219 24.18 3.67 10.89
CA MET A 219 23.01 2.80 10.96
C MET A 219 23.23 1.57 11.83
N VAL A 220 22.12 1.03 12.30
CA VAL A 220 22.01 -0.31 12.90
C VAL A 220 21.00 -1.10 12.10
N VAL A 221 21.25 -2.39 11.93
CA VAL A 221 20.31 -3.30 11.28
C VAL A 221 19.51 -4.03 12.36
N ALA A 222 18.18 -3.86 12.33
CA ALA A 222 17.26 -4.66 13.14
C ALA A 222 16.83 -5.88 12.33
N LEU A 223 17.35 -7.07 12.68
CA LEU A 223 16.98 -8.35 12.10
C LEU A 223 15.65 -8.80 12.69
N ASN A 224 14.56 -8.32 12.12
CA ASN A 224 13.21 -8.59 12.62
C ASN A 224 12.66 -9.93 12.10
N MET A 225 11.60 -10.45 12.74
CA MET A 225 11.06 -11.79 12.46
C MET A 225 12.11 -12.89 12.65
N TYR A 226 13.01 -12.70 13.60
CA TYR A 226 14.08 -13.65 13.87
C TYR A 226 13.55 -15.01 14.36
N ASP A 227 12.39 -15.01 15.03
CA ASP A 227 11.65 -16.21 15.40
C ASP A 227 11.16 -17.03 14.19
N GLU A 228 10.87 -16.40 13.06
CA GLU A 228 10.50 -17.09 11.82
C GLU A 228 11.73 -17.74 11.16
N LEU A 229 12.89 -17.11 11.23
CA LEU A 229 14.16 -17.69 10.78
C LEU A 229 14.51 -18.95 11.61
N GLU A 230 14.44 -18.85 12.94
CA GLU A 230 14.71 -20.00 13.83
C GLU A 230 13.69 -21.12 13.65
N ALA A 231 12.39 -20.77 13.49
CA ALA A 231 11.32 -21.74 13.27
C ALA A 231 11.48 -22.50 11.94
N SER A 232 12.15 -21.92 10.94
CA SER A 232 12.50 -22.61 9.69
C SER A 232 13.67 -23.60 9.85
N GLY A 233 14.31 -23.67 11.04
CA GLY A 233 15.49 -24.48 11.30
C GLY A 233 16.78 -23.89 10.79
N ASN A 234 16.76 -22.69 10.24
CA ASN A 234 17.93 -22.00 9.72
C ASN A 234 18.71 -21.33 10.85
N THR A 235 20.03 -21.24 10.69
CA THR A 235 20.90 -20.56 11.65
C THR A 235 21.63 -19.40 10.98
N LEU A 236 21.80 -18.29 11.72
CA LEU A 236 22.49 -17.09 11.24
C LEU A 236 23.51 -16.61 12.28
N ASP A 237 24.77 -16.55 11.89
CA ASP A 237 25.78 -15.82 12.66
C ASP A 237 25.66 -14.31 12.33
N TYR A 238 24.76 -13.64 13.04
CA TYR A 238 24.50 -12.21 12.85
C TYR A 238 25.66 -11.32 13.30
N LEU A 239 26.55 -11.82 14.20
CA LEU A 239 27.73 -11.08 14.62
C LEU A 239 28.78 -11.05 13.50
N LEU A 240 29.04 -12.20 12.88
CA LEU A 240 29.94 -12.28 11.75
C LEU A 240 29.39 -11.51 10.55
N LEU A 241 28.08 -11.65 10.28
CA LEU A 241 27.41 -10.88 9.23
C LEU A 241 27.57 -9.37 9.46
N GLY A 242 27.38 -8.89 10.70
CA GLY A 242 27.59 -7.50 11.09
C GLY A 242 29.04 -7.04 10.87
N LYS A 243 30.03 -7.91 11.14
CA LYS A 243 31.45 -7.64 10.85
C LYS A 243 31.72 -7.49 9.36
N LEU A 244 31.14 -8.38 8.54
CA LEU A 244 31.30 -8.36 7.08
C LEU A 244 30.67 -7.09 6.44
N PHE A 245 29.54 -6.66 6.97
CA PHE A 245 28.86 -5.42 6.53
C PHE A 245 29.40 -4.13 7.21
N GLY A 246 30.21 -4.27 8.27
CA GLY A 246 30.67 -3.13 9.07
C GLY A 246 29.56 -2.38 9.82
N VAL A 247 28.43 -3.02 10.08
CA VAL A 247 27.24 -2.45 10.68
C VAL A 247 26.74 -3.35 11.79
N PRO A 248 26.43 -2.83 12.99
CA PRO A 248 25.86 -3.66 14.05
C PRO A 248 24.51 -4.23 13.64
N MET A 249 24.31 -5.51 13.91
CA MET A 249 23.07 -6.22 13.64
C MET A 249 22.45 -6.73 14.92
N VAL A 250 21.16 -6.47 15.13
CA VAL A 250 20.44 -6.82 16.35
C VAL A 250 19.21 -7.64 16.00
N PRO A 251 19.15 -8.92 16.42
CA PRO A 251 17.96 -9.75 16.28
C PRO A 251 16.80 -9.15 17.08
N THR A 252 15.61 -9.06 16.44
CA THR A 252 14.39 -8.54 17.05
C THR A 252 13.17 -9.37 16.69
N VAL A 253 12.21 -9.46 17.61
CA VAL A 253 10.89 -10.03 17.39
C VAL A 253 9.85 -8.99 17.85
N CYS A 254 9.52 -8.04 16.97
CA CYS A 254 8.65 -6.94 17.33
C CYS A 254 7.26 -7.38 17.83
N LYS A 255 6.71 -8.48 17.31
CA LYS A 255 5.42 -9.03 17.79
C LYS A 255 5.41 -9.37 19.28
N ARG A 256 6.57 -9.73 19.84
CA ARG A 256 6.75 -10.15 21.24
C ARG A 256 7.54 -9.16 22.08
N ASN A 257 7.92 -8.02 21.53
CA ASN A 257 8.79 -7.01 22.16
C ASN A 257 10.14 -7.57 22.63
N ILE A 258 10.74 -8.51 21.85
CA ILE A 258 12.04 -9.10 22.15
C ILE A 258 13.12 -8.36 21.35
N GLY A 259 14.24 -8.00 21.98
CA GLY A 259 15.40 -7.37 21.36
C GLY A 259 15.26 -5.85 21.08
N VAL A 260 14.10 -5.24 21.35
CA VAL A 260 13.83 -3.82 21.06
C VAL A 260 14.64 -2.91 21.99
N ASP A 261 14.68 -3.18 23.28
CA ASP A 261 15.49 -2.40 24.25
C ASP A 261 16.97 -2.43 23.87
N ARG A 262 17.47 -3.62 23.50
CA ARG A 262 18.85 -3.78 23.05
C ARG A 262 19.14 -2.98 21.78
N LEU A 263 18.20 -2.96 20.84
CA LEU A 263 18.32 -2.15 19.62
C LEU A 263 18.53 -0.68 19.95
N PHE A 264 17.75 -0.11 20.89
CA PHE A 264 17.90 1.28 21.30
C PHE A 264 19.18 1.53 22.12
N HIS A 265 19.67 0.58 22.90
CA HIS A 265 20.98 0.65 23.50
C HIS A 265 22.10 0.76 22.45
N VAL A 266 22.02 -0.03 21.36
CA VAL A 266 22.99 0.04 20.27
C VAL A 266 22.89 1.39 19.56
N VAL A 267 21.69 1.95 19.39
CA VAL A 267 21.49 3.28 18.82
C VAL A 267 22.19 4.37 19.69
N ILE A 268 22.03 4.31 21.03
CA ILE A 268 22.72 5.25 21.94
C ILE A 268 24.24 5.11 21.81
N ASN A 269 24.77 3.89 21.81
CA ASN A 269 26.20 3.65 21.68
C ASN A 269 26.76 4.15 20.34
N LEU A 270 26.01 3.98 19.25
CA LEU A 270 26.36 4.55 17.96
C LEU A 270 26.34 6.06 17.95
N TYR A 271 25.35 6.67 18.62
CA TYR A 271 25.24 8.12 18.74
C TYR A 271 26.40 8.71 19.54
N GLU A 272 26.76 8.10 20.65
CA GLU A 272 27.89 8.52 21.51
C GLU A 272 29.26 8.17 20.92
N GLY A 273 29.30 7.32 19.90
CA GLY A 273 30.53 6.86 19.28
C GLY A 273 31.31 5.84 20.14
N ALA A 274 30.63 5.11 21.03
CA ALA A 274 31.23 4.04 21.82
C ALA A 274 31.60 2.85 20.93
N ASP A 275 32.82 2.31 21.12
CA ASP A 275 33.29 1.14 20.40
C ASP A 275 32.74 -0.14 21.09
N PHE A 276 32.06 -1.01 20.36
CA PHE A 276 31.57 -2.31 20.87
C PHE A 276 32.66 -3.30 21.22
N ILE A 277 33.85 -3.05 20.73
CA ILE A 277 35.03 -3.93 20.91
C ILE A 277 36.15 -3.11 21.51
N ASP A 278 36.82 -3.67 22.50
CA ASP A 278 37.97 -3.03 23.12
C ASP A 278 39.18 -2.97 22.15
N LYS A 279 40.20 -2.22 22.53
CA LYS A 279 41.44 -2.07 21.74
C LYS A 279 42.19 -3.40 21.50
N LYS A 280 41.78 -4.48 22.17
CA LYS A 280 42.37 -5.82 22.07
C LYS A 280 41.52 -6.79 21.23
N GLY A 281 40.38 -6.33 20.69
CA GLY A 281 39.50 -7.14 19.87
C GLY A 281 38.46 -7.97 20.64
N HIS A 282 38.30 -7.76 21.96
CA HIS A 282 37.30 -8.45 22.76
C HIS A 282 35.98 -7.66 22.78
N ILE A 283 34.86 -8.36 22.73
CA ILE A 283 33.53 -7.74 22.95
C ILE A 283 33.46 -7.22 24.38
N HIS A 284 32.96 -6.00 24.57
CA HIS A 284 32.78 -5.42 25.90
C HIS A 284 31.98 -6.38 26.79
N PRO A 285 32.42 -6.66 28.05
CA PRO A 285 31.78 -7.66 28.91
C PRO A 285 30.27 -7.45 29.12
N GLU A 286 29.83 -6.19 29.16
CA GLU A 286 28.40 -5.85 29.28
C GLU A 286 27.62 -6.28 28.06
N VAL A 287 28.17 -6.05 26.86
CA VAL A 287 27.53 -6.45 25.59
C VAL A 287 27.53 -7.98 25.45
N ALA A 288 28.60 -8.67 25.86
CA ALA A 288 28.65 -10.12 25.85
C ALA A 288 27.61 -10.74 26.79
N LYS A 289 27.40 -10.12 27.97
CA LYS A 289 26.36 -10.55 28.91
C LYS A 289 24.94 -10.32 28.36
N GLU A 290 24.67 -9.20 27.75
CA GLU A 290 23.37 -8.92 27.10
C GLU A 290 23.07 -9.89 25.94
N ILE A 291 24.11 -10.31 25.19
CA ILE A 291 23.98 -11.32 24.13
C ILE A 291 23.57 -12.66 24.75
N MET A 292 24.19 -13.06 25.87
CA MET A 292 23.86 -14.29 26.58
C MET A 292 22.45 -14.27 27.17
N ASP A 293 22.08 -13.20 27.86
CA ASP A 293 20.75 -13.04 28.46
C ASP A 293 19.65 -13.09 27.39
N TRP A 294 19.92 -12.53 26.21
CA TRP A 294 18.99 -12.60 25.07
C TRP A 294 18.86 -14.01 24.50
N HIS A 295 19.96 -14.74 24.28
CA HIS A 295 19.92 -16.13 23.81
C HIS A 295 19.11 -17.02 24.76
N GLN A 296 19.22 -16.81 26.06
CA GLN A 296 18.44 -17.55 27.08
C GLN A 296 16.97 -17.18 27.09
N SER A 297 16.58 -15.99 26.57
CA SER A 297 15.18 -15.54 26.49
C SER A 297 14.40 -16.06 25.30
N LEU A 298 15.10 -16.71 24.32
CA LEU A 298 14.44 -17.28 23.14
C LEU A 298 13.74 -18.61 23.47
N PRO A 299 12.49 -18.83 23.00
CA PRO A 299 11.68 -20.00 23.40
C PRO A 299 12.22 -21.37 22.99
N ASN A 300 13.17 -21.43 22.04
CA ASN A 300 13.77 -22.67 21.50
C ASN A 300 15.30 -22.71 21.63
N PHE A 301 15.84 -21.95 22.57
CA PHE A 301 17.30 -21.96 22.78
C PHE A 301 17.80 -23.37 23.08
N LYS A 302 18.51 -23.95 22.11
CA LYS A 302 19.35 -25.15 22.31
C LYS A 302 20.77 -24.66 22.48
N ASP A 303 21.32 -24.88 23.65
CA ASP A 303 22.75 -24.65 23.93
C ASP A 303 23.57 -25.63 23.07
N HIS A 304 24.11 -25.13 21.96
CA HIS A 304 24.95 -25.92 21.04
C HIS A 304 26.42 -26.00 21.51
N GLY A 305 26.71 -25.65 22.78
CA GLY A 305 28.04 -25.81 23.38
C GLY A 305 29.10 -24.81 22.92
N GLU A 306 28.76 -23.89 21.99
CA GLU A 306 29.67 -22.83 21.58
C GLU A 306 29.39 -21.59 22.45
N HIS A 307 30.10 -21.47 23.55
CA HIS A 307 30.05 -20.27 24.41
C HIS A 307 30.58 -19.06 23.63
N PRO A 308 29.98 -17.84 23.82
CA PRO A 308 30.54 -16.58 23.31
C PRO A 308 31.99 -16.35 23.76
N ALA A 309 32.45 -17.03 24.79
CA ALA A 309 33.85 -17.05 25.24
C ALA A 309 34.82 -17.66 24.22
N ASP A 310 34.36 -18.55 23.34
CA ASP A 310 35.21 -19.18 22.31
C ASP A 310 35.52 -18.24 21.15
N TYR A 311 34.72 -17.19 20.94
CA TYR A 311 35.05 -16.13 19.99
C TYR A 311 36.19 -15.21 20.46
N THR A 312 36.67 -15.34 21.72
CA THR A 312 37.77 -14.54 22.27
C THR A 312 39.17 -15.11 21.92
N HIS A 313 39.24 -16.31 21.30
CA HIS A 313 40.54 -17.04 21.07
C HIS A 313 41.01 -17.04 19.61
N GLY A 314 40.40 -16.25 18.71
CA GLY A 314 40.94 -16.01 17.36
C GLY A 314 42.27 -15.23 17.43
N LYS A 315 43.35 -15.81 16.87
CA LYS A 315 44.73 -15.31 16.92
C LYS A 315 45.03 -14.03 16.14
N GLU A 316 44.04 -13.27 15.67
CA GLU A 316 44.27 -12.00 15.00
C GLU A 316 43.50 -10.85 15.69
N PRO A 317 44.14 -9.67 15.90
CA PRO A 317 43.47 -8.53 16.49
C PRO A 317 42.40 -8.07 15.52
N VAL A 318 41.10 -8.33 15.85
CA VAL A 318 39.96 -7.83 15.11
C VAL A 318 39.93 -6.32 15.28
N GLY A 319 40.33 -5.60 14.27
CA GLY A 319 40.29 -4.14 14.26
C GLY A 319 38.90 -3.60 14.52
N LYS A 320 38.81 -2.32 14.84
CA LYS A 320 37.60 -1.55 15.20
C LYS A 320 36.38 -1.97 14.37
N VAL A 321 35.30 -2.40 15.02
CA VAL A 321 34.05 -2.88 14.39
C VAL A 321 33.30 -1.79 13.62
N PHE A 322 33.66 -0.54 13.74
CA PHE A 322 33.20 0.59 12.95
C PHE A 322 34.28 1.05 11.95
N ARG A 323 34.76 0.11 11.12
CA ARG A 323 35.41 0.51 9.89
C ARG A 323 34.32 0.99 8.94
N HIS A 324 34.54 2.16 8.30
CA HIS A 324 33.85 2.48 7.06
C HIS A 324 34.17 1.39 6.05
N ILE A 325 33.32 0.37 6.00
CA ILE A 325 33.44 -0.66 4.98
C ILE A 325 32.77 -0.09 3.75
N HIS A 326 33.54 0.14 2.71
CA HIS A 326 33.01 0.31 1.38
C HIS A 326 32.82 -1.08 0.79
N ILE A 327 31.64 -1.33 0.24
CA ILE A 327 31.39 -2.54 -0.53
C ILE A 327 32.36 -2.54 -1.72
N ASN A 328 33.18 -3.57 -1.83
CA ASN A 328 34.10 -3.71 -2.95
C ASN A 328 33.37 -4.32 -4.14
N HIS A 329 33.18 -3.54 -5.19
CA HIS A 329 32.47 -3.95 -6.41
C HIS A 329 33.39 -4.68 -7.41
N GLY A 330 34.65 -4.92 -7.05
CA GLY A 330 35.64 -5.49 -7.95
C GLY A 330 36.53 -4.40 -8.62
N PRO A 331 37.75 -4.78 -9.07
CA PRO A 331 38.78 -3.83 -9.44
C PRO A 331 38.39 -2.90 -10.62
N ASP A 332 37.59 -3.36 -11.55
CA ASP A 332 37.23 -2.56 -12.71
C ASP A 332 36.10 -1.58 -12.42
N LEU A 333 35.11 -1.97 -11.62
CA LEU A 333 34.05 -1.10 -11.16
C LEU A 333 34.58 -0.06 -10.15
N GLU A 334 35.48 -0.43 -9.25
CA GLU A 334 36.10 0.49 -8.31
C GLU A 334 36.90 1.58 -9.05
N LYS A 335 37.69 1.22 -10.08
CA LYS A 335 38.38 2.23 -10.92
C LYS A 335 37.40 3.18 -11.62
N ALA A 336 36.25 2.68 -12.05
CA ALA A 336 35.22 3.50 -12.68
C ALA A 336 34.58 4.45 -11.66
N ILE A 337 34.22 3.94 -10.47
CA ILE A 337 33.66 4.73 -9.37
C ILE A 337 34.66 5.81 -8.93
N ASP A 338 35.93 5.46 -8.72
CA ASP A 338 36.94 6.41 -8.27
C ASP A 338 37.21 7.51 -9.29
N ALA A 339 37.22 7.19 -10.59
CA ALA A 339 37.40 8.20 -11.64
C ALA A 339 36.29 9.24 -11.69
N VAL A 340 35.03 8.82 -11.46
CA VAL A 340 33.87 9.74 -11.38
C VAL A 340 33.86 10.49 -10.06
N LYS A 341 34.10 9.81 -8.94
CA LYS A 341 34.19 10.37 -7.59
C LYS A 341 35.24 11.47 -7.50
N GLU A 342 36.43 11.26 -8.07
CA GLU A 342 37.51 12.26 -8.08
C GLU A 342 37.07 13.56 -8.77
N GLU A 343 36.35 13.47 -9.89
CA GLU A 343 35.85 14.63 -10.59
C GLU A 343 34.76 15.39 -9.82
N ILE A 344 33.82 14.65 -9.19
CA ILE A 344 32.78 15.22 -8.32
C ILE A 344 33.42 15.90 -7.10
N SER A 345 34.46 15.31 -6.53
CA SER A 345 35.13 15.77 -5.30
C SER A 345 35.89 17.09 -5.48
N LYS A 346 36.13 17.57 -6.70
CA LYS A 346 36.71 18.90 -6.97
C LYS A 346 35.80 20.04 -6.50
N ASN A 347 34.50 19.78 -6.34
CA ASN A 347 33.57 20.74 -5.77
C ASN A 347 33.53 20.59 -4.24
N GLU A 348 34.12 21.55 -3.52
CA GLU A 348 34.23 21.56 -2.05
C GLU A 348 32.84 21.53 -1.37
N PHE A 349 31.84 22.19 -1.89
CA PHE A 349 30.48 22.21 -1.31
C PHE A 349 29.86 20.82 -1.29
N ILE A 350 30.02 20.06 -2.38
CA ILE A 350 29.50 18.71 -2.48
C ILE A 350 30.24 17.76 -1.57
N ARG A 351 31.55 17.85 -1.51
CA ARG A 351 32.42 17.04 -0.65
C ARG A 351 32.01 17.12 0.83
N HIS A 352 31.50 18.25 1.29
CA HIS A 352 31.08 18.43 2.68
C HIS A 352 29.63 17.98 2.96
N LYS A 353 28.75 18.03 1.96
CA LYS A 353 27.32 17.75 2.16
C LYS A 353 26.91 16.34 1.75
N TYR A 354 27.58 15.74 0.75
CA TYR A 354 27.16 14.48 0.14
C TYR A 354 28.30 13.45 0.13
N SER A 355 27.97 12.18 0.24
CA SER A 355 28.91 11.10 -0.09
C SER A 355 29.22 11.13 -1.58
N THR A 356 30.44 11.57 -1.93
CA THR A 356 30.86 11.65 -3.35
C THR A 356 30.93 10.29 -4.02
N ARG A 357 31.18 9.20 -3.24
CA ARG A 357 31.13 7.83 -3.71
C ARG A 357 29.69 7.43 -4.09
N TYR A 358 28.73 7.74 -3.21
CA TYR A 358 27.30 7.48 -3.50
C TYR A 358 26.84 8.19 -4.77
N LEU A 359 27.22 9.48 -4.93
CA LEU A 359 26.89 10.22 -6.14
C LEU A 359 27.51 9.61 -7.39
N ALA A 360 28.78 9.13 -7.31
CA ALA A 360 29.45 8.48 -8.43
C ALA A 360 28.77 7.14 -8.79
N ILE A 361 28.41 6.32 -7.81
CA ILE A 361 27.69 5.06 -8.03
C ILE A 361 26.33 5.34 -8.68
N LYS A 362 25.55 6.27 -8.13
CA LYS A 362 24.21 6.61 -8.66
C LYS A 362 24.28 7.21 -10.08
N LEU A 363 25.32 7.98 -10.36
CA LEU A 363 25.53 8.52 -11.72
C LEU A 363 25.88 7.42 -12.72
N LEU A 364 26.66 6.39 -12.33
CA LEU A 364 26.95 5.20 -13.12
C LEU A 364 25.73 4.28 -13.26
N GLU A 365 24.80 4.28 -12.28
CA GLU A 365 23.49 3.61 -12.33
C GLU A 365 22.46 4.39 -13.19
N ASN A 366 22.83 5.52 -13.84
CA ASN A 366 21.96 6.39 -14.62
C ASN A 366 20.72 6.92 -13.84
N ASP A 367 20.91 7.27 -12.57
CA ASP A 367 19.84 7.83 -11.72
C ASP A 367 19.43 9.22 -12.22
N PRO A 368 18.17 9.44 -12.66
CA PRO A 368 17.76 10.68 -13.30
C PRO A 368 17.70 11.90 -12.35
N GLU A 369 17.58 11.68 -11.04
CA GLU A 369 17.59 12.79 -10.07
C GLU A 369 19.01 13.25 -9.78
N ILE A 370 19.95 12.31 -9.66
CA ILE A 370 21.36 12.63 -9.49
C ILE A 370 21.93 13.24 -10.78
N GLU A 371 21.53 12.76 -11.95
CA GLU A 371 21.92 13.37 -13.22
C GLU A 371 21.47 14.85 -13.28
N ARG A 372 20.21 15.13 -12.97
CA ARG A 372 19.70 16.52 -12.89
C ARG A 372 20.45 17.36 -11.83
N PHE A 373 20.80 16.77 -10.70
CA PHE A 373 21.58 17.44 -9.66
C PHE A 373 22.99 17.77 -10.16
N ILE A 374 23.69 16.84 -10.82
CA ILE A 374 25.03 17.05 -11.38
C ILE A 374 25.00 18.15 -12.46
N HIS A 375 23.96 18.23 -13.28
CA HIS A 375 23.80 19.33 -14.27
C HIS A 375 23.80 20.74 -13.64
N THR A 376 23.47 20.86 -12.35
CA THR A 376 23.54 22.16 -11.66
C THR A 376 24.96 22.58 -11.23
N LEU A 377 25.94 21.69 -11.40
CA LEU A 377 27.30 21.90 -10.93
C LEU A 377 28.16 22.64 -11.96
N PRO A 378 29.15 23.48 -11.52
CA PRO A 378 30.04 24.16 -12.43
C PRO A 378 30.88 23.23 -13.32
N ASN A 379 31.21 22.02 -12.85
CA ASN A 379 32.01 21.00 -13.53
C ASN A 379 31.15 19.84 -14.10
N ALA A 380 29.88 20.08 -14.39
CA ALA A 380 28.94 19.04 -14.88
C ALA A 380 29.46 18.34 -16.14
N VAL A 381 29.95 19.09 -17.12
CA VAL A 381 30.42 18.55 -18.42
C VAL A 381 31.60 17.60 -18.24
N GLU A 382 32.53 17.92 -17.36
CA GLU A 382 33.69 17.07 -17.07
C GLU A 382 33.28 15.79 -16.32
N VAL A 383 32.34 15.91 -15.38
CA VAL A 383 31.78 14.76 -14.64
C VAL A 383 31.08 13.81 -15.60
N GLU A 384 30.21 14.30 -16.48
CA GLU A 384 29.52 13.49 -17.48
C GLU A 384 30.48 12.82 -18.44
N LYS A 385 31.48 13.54 -18.95
CA LYS A 385 32.52 12.97 -19.82
C LYS A 385 33.28 11.85 -19.13
N LYS A 386 33.57 11.97 -17.84
CA LYS A 386 34.21 10.92 -17.04
C LYS A 386 33.26 9.72 -16.83
N ARG A 387 31.99 9.99 -16.50
CA ARG A 387 30.94 8.96 -16.40
C ARG A 387 30.84 8.15 -17.70
N ASP A 388 30.68 8.82 -18.84
CA ASP A 388 30.50 8.15 -20.13
C ASP A 388 31.73 7.31 -20.53
N LYS A 389 32.92 7.80 -20.23
CA LYS A 389 34.15 7.04 -20.44
C LYS A 389 34.22 5.81 -19.52
N ALA A 390 33.83 5.96 -18.26
CA ALA A 390 33.80 4.87 -17.29
C ALA A 390 32.74 3.80 -17.68
N ALA A 391 31.53 4.24 -18.06
CA ALA A 391 30.46 3.36 -18.48
C ALA A 391 30.82 2.56 -19.75
N ARG A 392 31.45 3.19 -20.77
CA ARG A 392 31.94 2.50 -21.97
C ARG A 392 32.99 1.46 -21.62
N ARG A 393 33.93 1.80 -20.72
CA ARG A 393 34.96 0.84 -20.28
C ARG A 393 34.34 -0.38 -19.58
N ILE A 394 33.32 -0.19 -18.71
CA ILE A 394 32.60 -1.28 -18.07
C ILE A 394 31.94 -2.15 -19.16
N GLN A 395 31.27 -1.52 -20.12
CA GLN A 395 30.63 -2.23 -21.23
C GLN A 395 31.63 -3.07 -22.07
N GLU A 396 32.81 -2.53 -22.33
CA GLU A 396 33.87 -3.21 -23.12
C GLU A 396 34.50 -4.35 -22.31
N THR A 397 34.68 -4.18 -20.99
CA THR A 397 35.39 -5.14 -20.13
C THR A 397 34.51 -6.26 -19.64
N MET A 398 33.26 -5.92 -19.24
CA MET A 398 32.31 -6.85 -18.60
C MET A 398 31.21 -7.33 -19.56
N ASN A 399 31.10 -6.71 -20.75
CA ASN A 399 30.03 -6.94 -21.72
C ASN A 399 28.62 -6.73 -21.16
N GLU A 400 28.52 -5.87 -20.15
CA GLU A 400 27.30 -5.49 -19.44
C GLU A 400 27.27 -3.98 -19.23
N ASP A 401 26.06 -3.39 -19.12
CA ASP A 401 25.93 -1.99 -18.79
C ASP A 401 26.33 -1.72 -17.31
N SER A 402 26.71 -0.49 -17.01
CA SER A 402 27.22 -0.10 -15.69
C SER A 402 26.21 -0.31 -14.57
N GLU A 403 24.91 -0.12 -14.85
CA GLU A 403 23.81 -0.33 -13.87
C GLU A 403 23.70 -1.79 -13.45
N SER A 404 23.72 -2.71 -14.42
CA SER A 404 23.65 -4.16 -14.14
C SER A 404 24.92 -4.67 -13.44
N ALA A 405 26.10 -4.24 -13.90
CA ALA A 405 27.36 -4.65 -13.32
C ALA A 405 27.47 -4.25 -11.84
N LEU A 406 27.05 -3.02 -11.49
CA LEU A 406 27.03 -2.54 -10.10
C LEU A 406 26.01 -3.29 -9.23
N THR A 407 24.86 -3.60 -9.79
CA THR A 407 23.82 -4.36 -9.06
C THR A 407 24.26 -5.80 -8.83
N ASP A 408 24.83 -6.45 -9.84
CA ASP A 408 25.36 -7.82 -9.72
C ASP A 408 26.51 -7.90 -8.70
N ALA A 409 27.38 -6.89 -8.66
CA ALA A 409 28.44 -6.81 -7.67
C ALA A 409 27.89 -6.70 -6.23
N LYS A 410 26.83 -5.91 -5.99
CA LYS A 410 26.17 -5.80 -4.69
C LYS A 410 25.54 -7.12 -4.25
N TYR A 411 24.82 -7.80 -5.13
CA TYR A 411 24.26 -9.12 -4.83
C TYR A 411 25.35 -10.18 -4.65
N GLY A 412 26.45 -10.11 -5.41
CA GLY A 412 27.62 -10.97 -5.23
C GLY A 412 28.23 -10.83 -3.84
N PHE A 413 28.36 -9.61 -3.34
CA PHE A 413 28.82 -9.34 -1.97
C PHE A 413 27.85 -9.90 -0.92
N ILE A 414 26.55 -9.68 -1.06
CA ILE A 414 25.51 -10.18 -0.14
C ILE A 414 25.52 -11.71 -0.11
N SER A 415 25.54 -12.35 -1.27
CA SER A 415 25.53 -13.81 -1.40
C SER A 415 26.80 -14.44 -0.81
N GLY A 416 27.97 -13.79 -1.00
CA GLY A 416 29.22 -14.19 -0.36
C GLY A 416 29.14 -14.11 1.15
N ALA A 417 28.67 -12.99 1.70
CA ALA A 417 28.53 -12.82 3.14
C ALA A 417 27.54 -13.83 3.77
N LEU A 418 26.40 -14.06 3.11
CA LEU A 418 25.41 -15.05 3.58
C LEU A 418 25.92 -16.48 3.49
N LYS A 419 26.74 -16.82 2.49
CA LYS A 419 27.35 -18.15 2.39
C LYS A 419 28.27 -18.48 3.58
N GLU A 420 28.88 -17.45 4.18
CA GLU A 420 29.74 -17.61 5.34
C GLU A 420 28.99 -17.62 6.68
N THR A 421 27.83 -17.00 6.72
CA THR A 421 27.11 -16.67 7.97
C THR A 421 25.77 -17.35 8.12
N PHE A 422 25.17 -17.86 7.03
CA PHE A 422 23.83 -18.44 7.01
C PHE A 422 23.88 -19.93 6.64
N THR A 423 23.31 -20.77 7.49
CA THR A 423 23.14 -22.19 7.22
C THR A 423 21.66 -22.49 6.97
N ASP A 424 21.37 -22.98 5.78
CA ASP A 424 20.04 -23.38 5.38
C ASP A 424 19.80 -24.86 5.69
N ASN A 425 19.02 -25.13 6.70
CA ASN A 425 18.69 -26.48 7.16
C ASN A 425 17.29 -26.93 6.74
N HIS A 426 16.87 -26.68 5.51
CA HIS A 426 15.58 -27.03 4.90
C HIS A 426 14.65 -27.92 5.75
N LEU A 427 13.90 -27.32 6.69
CA LEU A 427 12.80 -27.97 7.34
C LEU A 427 11.47 -27.57 6.64
N GLU A 428 10.58 -28.55 6.49
CA GLU A 428 9.42 -28.65 5.59
C GLU A 428 8.28 -27.60 5.73
N GLN A 429 8.49 -26.42 6.27
CA GLN A 429 7.40 -25.42 6.40
C GLN A 429 6.87 -24.85 5.06
N GLU A 430 7.65 -24.97 3.98
CA GLU A 430 7.19 -24.57 2.63
C GLU A 430 6.00 -25.40 2.12
N GLN A 431 5.77 -26.60 2.65
CA GLN A 431 4.76 -27.53 2.13
C GLN A 431 3.34 -27.00 2.35
N THR A 432 3.05 -26.41 3.51
CA THR A 432 1.68 -25.94 3.83
C THR A 432 1.25 -24.78 2.93
N THR A 433 2.14 -23.80 2.70
CA THR A 433 1.86 -22.68 1.80
C THR A 433 1.68 -23.13 0.36
N LYS A 434 2.52 -24.08 -0.11
CA LYS A 434 2.39 -24.67 -1.47
C LYS A 434 1.09 -25.42 -1.66
N VAL A 435 0.68 -26.22 -0.67
CA VAL A 435 -0.59 -26.98 -0.71
C VAL A 435 -1.79 -26.02 -0.75
N LEU A 436 -1.83 -25.01 0.13
CA LEU A 436 -2.87 -23.99 0.13
C LEU A 436 -2.91 -23.23 -1.19
N ASP A 437 -1.76 -22.80 -1.71
CA ASP A 437 -1.69 -22.10 -2.98
C ASP A 437 -2.14 -22.96 -4.16
N SER A 438 -1.87 -24.27 -4.15
CA SER A 438 -2.33 -25.18 -5.20
C SER A 438 -3.86 -25.26 -5.28
N ILE A 439 -4.55 -25.05 -4.16
CA ILE A 439 -6.01 -25.04 -4.08
C ILE A 439 -6.58 -23.66 -4.37
N VAL A 440 -6.07 -22.64 -3.64
CA VAL A 440 -6.59 -21.27 -3.68
C VAL A 440 -6.33 -20.57 -5.02
N THR A 441 -5.17 -20.79 -5.63
CA THR A 441 -4.82 -20.20 -6.93
C THR A 441 -5.06 -21.16 -8.11
N HIS A 442 -5.79 -22.27 -7.87
CA HIS A 442 -6.10 -23.23 -8.92
C HIS A 442 -6.89 -22.60 -10.07
N ARG A 443 -6.57 -22.98 -11.31
CA ARG A 443 -7.14 -22.41 -12.54
C ARG A 443 -8.67 -22.38 -12.59
N ILE A 444 -9.34 -23.39 -12.03
CA ILE A 444 -10.80 -23.52 -12.01
C ILE A 444 -11.34 -23.19 -10.62
N TRP A 445 -10.78 -23.81 -9.57
CA TRP A 445 -11.27 -23.66 -8.20
C TRP A 445 -10.96 -22.31 -7.55
N GLY A 446 -9.95 -21.59 -8.02
CA GLY A 446 -9.58 -20.28 -7.49
C GLY A 446 -10.74 -19.26 -7.56
N TYR A 447 -11.52 -19.25 -8.64
CA TYR A 447 -12.69 -18.35 -8.75
C TYR A 447 -13.82 -18.69 -7.79
N PRO A 448 -14.32 -19.96 -7.73
CA PRO A 448 -15.34 -20.36 -6.75
C PRO A 448 -14.92 -20.07 -5.30
N ILE A 449 -13.68 -20.37 -4.93
CA ILE A 449 -13.15 -20.11 -3.58
C ILE A 449 -13.14 -18.61 -3.30
N PHE A 450 -12.69 -17.80 -4.26
CA PHE A 450 -12.72 -16.36 -4.14
C PHE A 450 -14.16 -15.84 -3.93
N PHE A 451 -15.12 -16.27 -4.75
CA PHE A 451 -16.51 -15.85 -4.61
C PHE A 451 -17.14 -16.35 -3.29
N LEU A 452 -16.73 -17.53 -2.81
CA LEU A 452 -17.15 -18.02 -1.49
C LEU A 452 -16.66 -17.11 -0.35
N PHE A 453 -15.37 -16.70 -0.36
CA PHE A 453 -14.84 -15.77 0.65
C PHE A 453 -15.55 -14.41 0.57
N MET A 454 -15.81 -13.92 -0.64
CA MET A 454 -16.56 -12.68 -0.83
C MET A 454 -17.99 -12.79 -0.31
N TYR A 455 -18.67 -13.89 -0.61
CA TYR A 455 -20.02 -14.17 -0.09
C TYR A 455 -20.03 -14.20 1.44
N LEU A 456 -19.11 -14.93 2.07
CA LEU A 456 -19.00 -14.99 3.53
C LEU A 456 -18.69 -13.63 4.15
N MET A 457 -17.88 -12.82 3.50
CA MET A 457 -17.58 -11.44 3.94
C MET A 457 -18.84 -10.56 3.91
N PHE A 458 -19.58 -10.58 2.80
CA PHE A 458 -20.81 -9.78 2.68
C PHE A 458 -21.92 -10.29 3.59
N GLU A 459 -22.15 -11.61 3.62
CA GLU A 459 -23.15 -12.23 4.50
C GLU A 459 -22.85 -11.90 5.96
N GLY A 460 -21.60 -12.09 6.40
CA GLY A 460 -21.17 -11.72 7.75
C GLY A 460 -21.35 -10.22 8.04
N THR A 461 -21.08 -9.34 7.07
CA THR A 461 -21.24 -7.90 7.25
C THR A 461 -22.71 -7.51 7.44
N PHE A 462 -23.62 -8.06 6.65
CA PHE A 462 -25.04 -7.69 6.70
C PHE A 462 -25.78 -8.40 7.82
N VAL A 463 -25.61 -9.72 7.97
CA VAL A 463 -26.35 -10.50 9.00
C VAL A 463 -25.83 -10.18 10.42
N ILE A 464 -24.51 -10.18 10.63
CA ILE A 464 -23.97 -9.89 11.97
C ILE A 464 -24.10 -8.38 12.31
N GLY A 465 -23.95 -7.53 11.31
CA GLY A 465 -24.02 -6.08 11.47
C GLY A 465 -25.43 -5.55 11.77
N GLU A 466 -26.48 -6.27 11.41
CA GLU A 466 -27.87 -5.90 11.63
C GLU A 466 -28.21 -5.76 13.14
N TYR A 467 -27.72 -6.70 13.98
CA TYR A 467 -27.98 -6.67 15.41
C TYR A 467 -27.44 -5.41 16.12
N PRO A 468 -26.15 -5.05 16.02
CA PRO A 468 -25.68 -3.80 16.61
C PRO A 468 -26.23 -2.56 15.91
N MET A 469 -26.61 -2.65 14.62
CA MET A 469 -27.26 -1.57 13.89
C MET A 469 -28.61 -1.23 14.51
N MET A 470 -29.50 -2.21 14.76
CA MET A 470 -30.78 -2.03 15.45
C MET A 470 -30.59 -1.44 16.86
N GLY A 471 -29.52 -1.84 17.57
CA GLY A 471 -29.24 -1.29 18.89
C GLY A 471 -28.86 0.20 18.85
N ILE A 472 -28.09 0.61 17.84
CA ILE A 472 -27.72 2.03 17.65
C ILE A 472 -28.94 2.83 17.18
N GLU A 473 -29.76 2.27 16.29
CA GLU A 473 -31.00 2.89 15.79
C GLU A 473 -31.95 3.18 16.93
N TRP A 474 -32.20 2.18 17.81
CA TRP A 474 -32.98 2.39 19.02
C TRP A 474 -32.40 3.50 19.93
N LEU A 475 -31.07 3.58 20.04
CA LEU A 475 -30.41 4.60 20.87
C LEU A 475 -30.55 6.00 20.25
N VAL A 476 -30.43 6.13 18.94
CA VAL A 476 -30.64 7.37 18.19
C VAL A 476 -32.08 7.83 18.31
N GLU A 477 -33.04 6.91 18.18
CA GLU A 477 -34.46 7.18 18.36
C GLU A 477 -34.79 7.60 19.81
N ALA A 478 -34.25 6.88 20.81
CA ALA A 478 -34.43 7.25 22.22
C ALA A 478 -33.87 8.66 22.52
N LEU A 479 -32.74 9.02 21.91
CA LEU A 479 -32.16 10.37 22.03
C LEU A 479 -33.05 11.42 21.36
N GLY A 480 -33.59 11.11 20.20
CA GLY A 480 -34.56 11.96 19.51
C GLY A 480 -35.82 12.20 20.33
N ASN A 481 -36.39 11.13 20.92
CA ASN A 481 -37.55 11.22 21.81
C ASN A 481 -37.27 12.04 23.06
N LEU A 482 -36.09 11.87 23.69
CA LEU A 482 -35.69 12.68 24.85
C LEU A 482 -35.66 14.18 24.54
N ILE A 483 -35.19 14.58 23.35
CA ILE A 483 -35.20 15.98 22.93
C ILE A 483 -36.61 16.43 22.58
N ARG A 484 -37.42 15.57 21.95
CA ARG A 484 -38.82 15.85 21.62
C ARG A 484 -39.66 16.18 22.85
N ASP A 485 -39.43 15.46 23.94
CA ASP A 485 -40.18 15.60 25.21
C ASP A 485 -39.72 16.80 26.07
N ASN A 486 -38.45 17.23 25.92
CA ASN A 486 -37.86 18.27 26.76
C ASN A 486 -37.69 19.64 26.11
N MET A 487 -37.83 19.75 24.77
CA MET A 487 -37.72 21.04 24.07
C MET A 487 -39.10 21.54 23.60
N SER A 488 -39.32 22.87 23.71
CA SER A 488 -40.49 23.53 23.14
C SER A 488 -40.48 23.43 21.65
N GLU A 489 -41.68 23.34 21.06
CA GLU A 489 -41.85 23.28 19.59
C GLU A 489 -41.28 24.53 18.91
N GLY A 490 -40.62 24.29 17.77
CA GLY A 490 -40.00 25.35 16.98
C GLY A 490 -38.79 24.86 16.14
N PRO A 491 -38.35 25.74 15.22
CA PRO A 491 -37.31 25.39 14.23
C PRO A 491 -36.00 24.84 14.82
N LEU A 492 -35.68 25.19 16.06
CA LEU A 492 -34.47 24.67 16.75
C LEU A 492 -34.62 23.22 17.18
N LYS A 493 -35.83 22.81 17.62
CA LYS A 493 -36.17 21.44 17.95
C LYS A 493 -36.07 20.56 16.71
N ASP A 494 -36.67 21.00 15.60
CA ASP A 494 -36.69 20.26 14.35
C ASP A 494 -35.26 20.15 13.74
N LEU A 495 -34.48 21.22 13.82
CA LEU A 495 -33.04 21.17 13.44
C LEU A 495 -32.27 20.13 14.25
N MET A 496 -32.53 20.07 15.57
CA MET A 496 -31.81 19.13 16.43
C MET A 496 -32.21 17.67 16.15
N ILE A 497 -33.50 17.39 15.95
CA ILE A 497 -34.04 16.06 15.73
C ILE A 497 -33.77 15.61 14.27
N ASP A 498 -34.30 16.34 13.30
CA ASP A 498 -34.29 15.92 11.89
C ASP A 498 -32.99 16.28 11.18
N GLY A 499 -32.43 17.46 11.49
CA GLY A 499 -31.19 17.94 10.86
C GLY A 499 -29.94 17.25 11.43
N ILE A 500 -29.76 17.24 12.76
CA ILE A 500 -28.53 16.77 13.40
C ILE A 500 -28.64 15.29 13.78
N ILE A 501 -29.64 14.91 14.59
CA ILE A 501 -29.76 13.53 15.07
C ILE A 501 -30.13 12.60 13.91
N GLY A 502 -31.10 12.95 13.10
CA GLY A 502 -31.48 12.16 11.91
C GLY A 502 -30.33 12.03 10.92
N GLY A 503 -29.63 13.14 10.60
CA GLY A 503 -28.51 13.12 9.66
C GLY A 503 -27.27 12.40 10.16
N VAL A 504 -26.80 12.71 11.37
CA VAL A 504 -25.62 12.08 11.95
C VAL A 504 -25.95 10.65 12.44
N GLY A 505 -27.14 10.46 13.00
CA GLY A 505 -27.63 9.16 13.44
C GLY A 505 -27.71 8.16 12.30
N GLY A 506 -28.26 8.55 11.15
CA GLY A 506 -28.32 7.69 9.96
C GLY A 506 -26.96 7.15 9.50
N VAL A 507 -25.88 7.90 9.75
CA VAL A 507 -24.51 7.45 9.43
C VAL A 507 -23.91 6.57 10.51
N ILE A 508 -24.15 6.90 11.78
CA ILE A 508 -23.63 6.12 12.92
C ILE A 508 -24.29 4.73 12.96
N VAL A 509 -25.54 4.62 12.56
CA VAL A 509 -26.28 3.34 12.43
C VAL A 509 -25.52 2.36 11.52
N PHE A 510 -24.89 2.81 10.44
CA PHE A 510 -24.12 1.95 9.52
C PHE A 510 -22.69 1.65 9.98
N LEU A 511 -22.22 2.28 11.06
CA LEU A 511 -20.85 2.09 11.57
C LEU A 511 -20.50 0.63 11.88
N PRO A 512 -21.36 -0.19 12.51
CA PRO A 512 -21.07 -1.60 12.76
C PRO A 512 -20.81 -2.38 11.48
N ASN A 513 -21.59 -2.17 10.44
CA ASN A 513 -21.42 -2.83 9.14
C ASN A 513 -20.06 -2.47 8.53
N ILE A 514 -19.67 -1.20 8.62
CA ILE A 514 -18.37 -0.71 8.15
C ILE A 514 -17.23 -1.34 8.97
N LEU A 515 -17.36 -1.46 10.29
CA LEU A 515 -16.36 -2.10 11.15
C LEU A 515 -16.21 -3.58 10.85
N ILE A 516 -17.31 -4.32 10.66
CA ILE A 516 -17.27 -5.75 10.32
C ILE A 516 -16.63 -5.93 8.94
N LEU A 517 -16.97 -5.10 7.97
CA LEU A 517 -16.34 -5.10 6.65
C LEU A 517 -14.83 -4.89 6.76
N TYR A 518 -14.38 -3.88 7.53
CA TYR A 518 -12.95 -3.65 7.76
C TYR A 518 -12.26 -4.80 8.50
N PHE A 519 -12.97 -5.45 9.43
CA PHE A 519 -12.47 -6.64 10.13
C PHE A 519 -12.20 -7.79 9.15
N CYS A 520 -13.15 -8.11 8.28
CA CYS A 520 -13.00 -9.15 7.27
C CYS A 520 -11.88 -8.83 6.27
N ILE A 521 -11.77 -7.57 5.85
CA ILE A 521 -10.71 -7.13 4.94
C ILE A 521 -9.34 -7.23 5.61
N SER A 522 -9.20 -6.76 6.86
CA SER A 522 -7.94 -6.88 7.60
C SER A 522 -7.55 -8.34 7.82
N LEU A 523 -8.51 -9.22 8.06
CA LEU A 523 -8.28 -10.67 8.16
C LEU A 523 -7.71 -11.23 6.85
N MET A 524 -8.30 -10.89 5.70
CA MET A 524 -7.83 -11.34 4.39
C MET A 524 -6.48 -10.71 4.01
N GLU A 525 -6.23 -9.47 4.39
CA GLU A 525 -4.97 -8.74 4.15
C GLU A 525 -3.83 -9.36 4.95
N ASP A 526 -4.00 -9.47 6.28
CA ASP A 526 -2.99 -9.98 7.21
C ASP A 526 -2.69 -11.48 7.00
N SER A 527 -3.68 -12.27 6.54
CA SER A 527 -3.48 -13.69 6.19
C SER A 527 -2.69 -13.91 4.90
N GLY A 528 -2.52 -12.86 4.06
CA GLY A 528 -1.88 -12.98 2.74
C GLY A 528 -2.82 -13.43 1.61
N TYR A 529 -4.11 -13.67 1.89
CA TYR A 529 -5.10 -14.09 0.87
C TYR A 529 -5.34 -13.01 -0.19
N MET A 530 -5.28 -11.71 0.19
CA MET A 530 -5.52 -10.59 -0.73
C MET A 530 -4.54 -10.56 -1.92
N ALA A 531 -3.27 -10.95 -1.70
CA ALA A 531 -2.29 -11.06 -2.78
C ALA A 531 -2.69 -12.14 -3.80
N ARG A 532 -3.24 -13.28 -3.32
CA ARG A 532 -3.72 -14.37 -4.19
C ARG A 532 -4.96 -13.98 -4.98
N ALA A 533 -5.89 -13.29 -4.34
CA ALA A 533 -7.07 -12.75 -5.01
C ALA A 533 -6.68 -11.77 -6.14
N ALA A 534 -5.76 -10.85 -5.86
CA ALA A 534 -5.24 -9.94 -6.86
C ALA A 534 -4.50 -10.67 -8.00
N PHE A 535 -3.75 -11.74 -7.69
CA PHE A 535 -3.08 -12.58 -8.68
C PHE A 535 -4.06 -13.27 -9.64
N ILE A 536 -5.14 -13.87 -9.11
CA ILE A 536 -6.17 -14.55 -9.93
C ILE A 536 -6.84 -13.56 -10.90
N MET A 537 -7.09 -12.34 -10.42
CA MET A 537 -7.85 -11.33 -11.16
C MET A 537 -7.00 -10.43 -12.06
N ASP A 538 -5.68 -10.50 -11.98
CA ASP A 538 -4.77 -9.56 -12.67
C ASP A 538 -5.00 -9.53 -14.19
N LYS A 539 -5.17 -10.67 -14.84
CA LYS A 539 -5.40 -10.71 -16.29
C LYS A 539 -6.65 -9.95 -16.73
N ILE A 540 -7.72 -9.99 -15.90
CA ILE A 540 -8.98 -9.28 -16.17
C ILE A 540 -8.73 -7.77 -15.98
N MET A 541 -8.09 -7.39 -14.89
CA MET A 541 -7.78 -5.99 -14.58
C MET A 541 -6.85 -5.36 -15.62
N HIS A 542 -5.85 -6.10 -16.07
CA HIS A 542 -4.93 -5.63 -17.10
C HIS A 542 -5.64 -5.34 -18.43
N LYS A 543 -6.61 -6.17 -18.83
CA LYS A 543 -7.44 -5.89 -20.01
C LYS A 543 -8.27 -4.61 -19.88
N MET A 544 -8.54 -4.17 -18.66
CA MET A 544 -9.22 -2.91 -18.37
C MET A 544 -8.24 -1.71 -18.29
N GLY A 545 -6.93 -1.94 -18.40
CA GLY A 545 -5.88 -0.92 -18.21
C GLY A 545 -5.62 -0.58 -16.74
N LEU A 546 -5.90 -1.52 -15.84
CA LEU A 546 -5.74 -1.41 -14.40
C LEU A 546 -4.75 -2.45 -13.86
N HIS A 547 -4.19 -2.19 -12.69
CA HIS A 547 -3.36 -3.13 -11.95
C HIS A 547 -4.23 -4.19 -11.25
N GLY A 548 -3.73 -5.44 -11.06
CA GLY A 548 -4.48 -6.51 -10.38
C GLY A 548 -5.00 -6.15 -9.00
N LYS A 549 -4.24 -5.37 -8.23
CA LYS A 549 -4.67 -4.85 -6.91
C LYS A 549 -5.90 -3.92 -6.98
N SER A 550 -6.24 -3.36 -8.15
CA SER A 550 -7.44 -2.52 -8.35
C SER A 550 -8.74 -3.27 -8.19
N PHE A 551 -8.70 -4.60 -8.36
CA PHE A 551 -9.86 -5.46 -8.21
C PHE A 551 -10.48 -5.40 -6.80
N ILE A 552 -9.63 -5.31 -5.78
CA ILE A 552 -10.05 -5.28 -4.38
C ILE A 552 -10.93 -4.05 -4.06
N PRO A 553 -10.47 -2.81 -4.32
CA PRO A 553 -11.31 -1.63 -4.17
C PRO A 553 -12.61 -1.69 -4.98
N LEU A 554 -12.57 -2.22 -6.21
CA LEU A 554 -13.76 -2.31 -7.05
C LEU A 554 -14.83 -3.24 -6.45
N ILE A 555 -14.44 -4.38 -5.91
CA ILE A 555 -15.39 -5.28 -5.22
C ILE A 555 -15.90 -4.67 -3.92
N MET A 556 -15.03 -4.04 -3.12
CA MET A 556 -15.46 -3.34 -1.92
C MET A 556 -16.51 -2.26 -2.21
N GLY A 557 -16.50 -1.70 -3.42
CA GLY A 557 -17.47 -0.72 -3.91
C GLY A 557 -18.91 -1.24 -3.91
N PHE A 558 -19.14 -2.54 -3.99
CA PHE A 558 -20.49 -3.13 -3.84
C PHE A 558 -21.03 -3.02 -2.41
N GLY A 559 -20.16 -3.01 -1.40
CA GLY A 559 -20.56 -2.72 -0.03
C GLY A 559 -20.68 -1.21 0.20
N CYS A 560 -19.57 -0.49 0.16
CA CYS A 560 -19.51 0.97 0.33
C CYS A 560 -18.34 1.58 -0.45
N ASN A 561 -18.61 2.64 -1.21
CA ASN A 561 -17.60 3.30 -2.04
C ASN A 561 -16.53 4.02 -1.21
N VAL A 562 -16.83 4.48 0.01
CA VAL A 562 -15.88 5.23 0.84
C VAL A 562 -14.70 4.35 1.28
N PRO A 563 -14.91 3.21 1.98
CA PRO A 563 -13.82 2.30 2.30
C PRO A 563 -13.11 1.75 1.04
N ALA A 564 -13.83 1.56 -0.06
CA ALA A 564 -13.28 1.13 -1.33
C ALA A 564 -12.25 2.14 -1.89
N ILE A 565 -12.57 3.43 -1.87
CA ILE A 565 -11.65 4.49 -2.28
C ILE A 565 -10.44 4.57 -1.33
N MET A 566 -10.66 4.47 -0.01
CA MET A 566 -9.58 4.45 0.96
C MET A 566 -8.65 3.23 0.75
N ALA A 567 -9.18 2.07 0.39
CA ALA A 567 -8.40 0.87 0.08
C ALA A 567 -7.53 1.03 -1.18
N SER A 568 -7.85 1.97 -2.07
CA SER A 568 -7.03 2.23 -3.26
C SER A 568 -5.60 2.68 -2.96
N ARG A 569 -5.28 3.04 -1.71
CA ARG A 569 -3.91 3.33 -1.22
C ARG A 569 -2.95 2.16 -1.41
N THR A 570 -3.46 0.92 -1.39
CA THR A 570 -2.65 -0.29 -1.61
C THR A 570 -2.14 -0.43 -3.05
N ILE A 571 -2.66 0.39 -3.98
CA ILE A 571 -2.25 0.39 -5.38
C ILE A 571 -1.05 1.33 -5.53
N GLU A 572 0.12 0.77 -5.83
CA GLU A 572 1.38 1.49 -5.96
C GLU A 572 1.39 2.42 -7.19
N ASN A 573 0.85 1.94 -8.32
CA ASN A 573 0.78 2.72 -9.55
C ASN A 573 -0.22 3.87 -9.44
N ARG A 574 0.26 5.11 -9.47
CA ARG A 574 -0.56 6.32 -9.36
C ARG A 574 -1.66 6.41 -10.42
N LYS A 575 -1.37 5.99 -11.68
CA LYS A 575 -2.34 5.96 -12.78
C LYS A 575 -3.48 5.01 -12.46
N SER A 576 -3.17 3.76 -12.12
CA SER A 576 -4.15 2.74 -11.78
C SER A 576 -4.94 3.11 -10.52
N ARG A 577 -4.28 3.66 -9.50
CA ARG A 577 -4.92 4.16 -8.27
C ARG A 577 -5.97 5.23 -8.58
N LEU A 578 -5.60 6.24 -9.37
CA LEU A 578 -6.51 7.32 -9.71
C LEU A 578 -7.69 6.82 -10.54
N ILE A 579 -7.45 6.00 -11.57
CA ILE A 579 -8.53 5.44 -12.39
C ILE A 579 -9.46 4.59 -11.54
N THR A 580 -8.94 3.76 -10.64
CA THR A 580 -9.74 2.94 -9.72
C THR A 580 -10.65 3.81 -8.85
N MET A 581 -10.13 4.92 -8.29
CA MET A 581 -10.95 5.87 -7.52
C MET A 581 -12.05 6.51 -8.36
N LEU A 582 -11.75 6.86 -9.62
CA LEU A 582 -12.72 7.50 -10.51
C LEU A 582 -13.84 6.56 -10.94
N VAL A 583 -13.56 5.28 -11.20
CA VAL A 583 -14.59 4.32 -11.68
C VAL A 583 -15.33 3.61 -10.57
N ASN A 584 -14.81 3.63 -9.35
CA ASN A 584 -15.42 2.96 -8.20
C ASN A 584 -16.88 3.39 -7.93
N PRO A 585 -17.29 4.68 -8.07
CA PRO A 585 -18.67 5.09 -7.88
C PRO A 585 -19.69 4.44 -8.84
N LEU A 586 -19.23 3.81 -9.93
CA LEU A 586 -20.09 3.05 -10.85
C LEU A 586 -20.46 1.66 -10.31
N MET A 587 -19.75 1.18 -9.26
CA MET A 587 -20.14 -0.02 -8.52
C MET A 587 -21.34 0.31 -7.62
N SER A 588 -22.36 -0.53 -7.67
CA SER A 588 -23.58 -0.32 -6.89
C SER A 588 -23.34 -0.63 -5.41
N CYS A 589 -23.32 0.40 -4.56
CA CYS A 589 -23.19 0.21 -3.12
C CYS A 589 -24.53 -0.27 -2.48
N SER A 590 -24.44 -0.81 -1.27
CA SER A 590 -25.60 -1.34 -0.51
C SER A 590 -26.70 -0.29 -0.28
N ALA A 591 -26.34 0.98 -0.11
CA ALA A 591 -27.26 2.09 0.09
C ALA A 591 -28.23 2.34 -1.09
N ARG A 592 -27.93 1.80 -2.26
CA ARG A 592 -28.84 1.90 -3.44
C ARG A 592 -29.82 0.75 -3.51
N LEU A 593 -29.56 -0.35 -2.80
CA LEU A 593 -30.39 -1.56 -2.87
C LEU A 593 -31.85 -1.33 -2.47
N PRO A 594 -32.18 -0.57 -1.40
CA PRO A 594 -33.58 -0.30 -1.04
C PRO A 594 -34.38 0.34 -2.17
N ILE A 595 -33.78 1.28 -2.93
CA ILE A 595 -34.42 1.93 -4.09
C ILE A 595 -34.71 0.90 -5.20
N TYR A 596 -33.77 -0.01 -5.45
CA TYR A 596 -33.96 -1.03 -6.46
C TYR A 596 -35.05 -2.02 -6.05
N LEU A 597 -35.07 -2.45 -4.77
CA LEU A 597 -36.10 -3.37 -4.26
C LEU A 597 -37.50 -2.74 -4.33
N LEU A 598 -37.60 -1.46 -3.97
CA LEU A 598 -38.85 -0.70 -4.09
C LEU A 598 -39.37 -0.71 -5.55
N LEU A 599 -38.56 -0.25 -6.50
CA LEU A 599 -38.99 -0.11 -7.89
C LEU A 599 -39.14 -1.45 -8.61
N VAL A 600 -38.31 -2.43 -8.31
CA VAL A 600 -38.40 -3.78 -8.86
C VAL A 600 -39.66 -4.47 -8.32
N GLY A 601 -39.94 -4.36 -7.02
CA GLY A 601 -41.16 -4.90 -6.42
C GLY A 601 -42.42 -4.29 -7.01
N ALA A 602 -42.41 -2.97 -7.26
CA ALA A 602 -43.53 -2.24 -7.86
C ALA A 602 -43.80 -2.60 -9.32
N PHE A 603 -42.77 -2.53 -10.15
CA PHE A 603 -42.95 -2.56 -11.60
C PHE A 603 -42.52 -3.86 -12.29
N PHE A 604 -41.79 -4.74 -11.62
CA PHE A 604 -41.22 -5.98 -12.19
C PHE A 604 -41.43 -7.23 -11.33
N PRO A 605 -42.65 -7.52 -10.82
CA PRO A 605 -42.86 -8.59 -9.84
C PRO A 605 -42.51 -9.98 -10.37
N LYS A 606 -42.63 -10.22 -11.71
CA LYS A 606 -42.36 -11.53 -12.31
C LYS A 606 -40.86 -11.72 -12.65
N ASN A 607 -40.12 -10.66 -12.95
CA ASN A 607 -38.75 -10.70 -13.46
C ASN A 607 -37.75 -9.89 -12.61
N GLY A 608 -38.07 -9.63 -11.36
CA GLY A 608 -37.31 -8.74 -10.48
C GLY A 608 -35.83 -9.13 -10.34
N SER A 609 -35.54 -10.39 -10.16
CA SER A 609 -34.15 -10.87 -10.04
C SER A 609 -33.34 -10.63 -11.30
N LEU A 610 -33.96 -10.77 -12.49
CA LEU A 610 -33.28 -10.53 -13.77
C LEU A 610 -33.01 -9.05 -13.99
N VAL A 611 -33.92 -8.18 -13.60
CA VAL A 611 -33.75 -6.72 -13.65
C VAL A 611 -32.63 -6.26 -12.72
N LEU A 612 -32.59 -6.77 -11.48
CA LEU A 612 -31.49 -6.51 -10.56
C LEU A 612 -30.15 -6.93 -11.14
N LEU A 613 -30.06 -8.16 -11.64
CA LEU A 613 -28.85 -8.68 -12.26
C LEU A 613 -28.41 -7.79 -13.44
N ALA A 614 -29.35 -7.37 -14.27
CA ALA A 614 -29.06 -6.47 -15.40
C ALA A 614 -28.50 -5.12 -14.95
N ILE A 615 -29.04 -4.51 -13.89
CA ILE A 615 -28.55 -3.23 -13.32
C ILE A 615 -27.08 -3.40 -12.85
N TYR A 616 -26.78 -4.44 -12.08
CA TYR A 616 -25.41 -4.71 -11.63
C TYR A 616 -24.47 -5.00 -12.80
N ALA A 617 -24.90 -5.77 -13.79
CA ALA A 617 -24.10 -6.05 -14.98
C ALA A 617 -23.81 -4.78 -15.81
N ILE A 618 -24.79 -3.89 -15.96
CA ILE A 618 -24.60 -2.59 -16.62
C ILE A 618 -23.60 -1.73 -15.86
N GLY A 619 -23.68 -1.68 -14.52
CA GLY A 619 -22.73 -0.94 -13.69
C GLY A 619 -21.28 -1.43 -13.89
N ILE A 620 -21.07 -2.74 -13.86
CA ILE A 620 -19.76 -3.35 -14.11
C ILE A 620 -19.29 -3.04 -15.55
N ALA A 621 -20.15 -3.18 -16.54
CA ALA A 621 -19.81 -2.89 -17.95
C ALA A 621 -19.40 -1.44 -18.14
N LEU A 622 -20.12 -0.49 -17.55
CA LEU A 622 -19.79 0.93 -17.58
C LEU A 622 -18.46 1.21 -16.87
N ALA A 623 -18.20 0.59 -15.71
CA ALA A 623 -16.92 0.73 -15.03
C ALA A 623 -15.75 0.23 -15.89
N VAL A 624 -15.90 -0.89 -16.59
CA VAL A 624 -14.91 -1.43 -17.53
C VAL A 624 -14.67 -0.46 -18.70
N ILE A 625 -15.74 0.07 -19.29
CA ILE A 625 -15.65 1.01 -20.42
C ILE A 625 -14.96 2.30 -19.98
N MET A 626 -15.37 2.87 -18.85
CA MET A 626 -14.81 4.11 -18.32
C MET A 626 -13.36 3.93 -17.87
N ALA A 627 -13.00 2.79 -17.27
CA ALA A 627 -11.62 2.49 -16.91
C ALA A 627 -10.71 2.50 -18.15
N ARG A 628 -11.13 1.85 -19.25
CA ARG A 628 -10.40 1.86 -20.52
C ARG A 628 -10.29 3.25 -21.12
N LEU A 629 -11.40 4.02 -21.10
CA LEU A 629 -11.43 5.37 -21.63
C LEU A 629 -10.44 6.27 -20.87
N PHE A 630 -10.49 6.23 -19.53
CA PHE A 630 -9.59 7.01 -18.67
C PHE A 630 -8.14 6.58 -18.78
N SER A 631 -7.87 5.28 -18.88
CA SER A 631 -6.51 4.77 -19.07
C SER A 631 -5.90 5.23 -20.40
N ARG A 632 -6.72 5.35 -21.46
CA ARG A 632 -6.25 5.74 -22.79
C ARG A 632 -6.13 7.25 -23.00
N PHE A 633 -7.09 8.02 -22.49
CA PHE A 633 -7.24 9.44 -22.86
C PHE A 633 -6.98 10.42 -21.70
N LEU A 634 -7.30 10.04 -20.47
CA LEU A 634 -7.33 11.00 -19.35
C LEU A 634 -6.03 11.00 -18.54
N VAL A 635 -5.51 9.83 -18.19
CA VAL A 635 -4.36 9.69 -17.31
C VAL A 635 -3.21 9.10 -18.10
N LYS A 636 -2.32 9.97 -18.58
CA LYS A 636 -1.07 9.56 -19.24
C LYS A 636 -0.04 9.21 -18.17
N GLY A 637 0.65 8.12 -18.32
CA GLY A 637 1.73 7.66 -17.43
C GLY A 637 2.26 6.34 -17.95
N ASP A 638 3.53 6.06 -17.65
CA ASP A 638 4.14 4.79 -18.00
C ASP A 638 3.48 3.64 -17.24
N ASP A 639 3.19 2.57 -17.95
CA ASP A 639 2.70 1.35 -17.34
C ASP A 639 3.88 0.73 -16.57
N THR A 640 3.87 0.89 -15.25
CA THR A 640 4.85 0.21 -14.40
C THR A 640 4.65 -1.29 -14.54
N PRO A 641 5.73 -2.06 -14.71
CA PRO A 641 5.65 -3.50 -14.83
C PRO A 641 4.97 -4.11 -13.59
N PHE A 642 4.11 -5.10 -13.84
CA PHE A 642 3.44 -5.83 -12.77
C PHE A 642 4.42 -6.81 -12.14
N VAL A 643 4.82 -6.51 -10.92
CA VAL A 643 5.54 -7.47 -10.09
C VAL A 643 4.83 -7.55 -8.76
N MET A 644 4.30 -8.72 -8.44
CA MET A 644 3.57 -8.96 -7.20
C MET A 644 4.24 -10.07 -6.40
N GLU A 645 4.58 -9.75 -5.19
CA GLU A 645 5.01 -10.74 -4.21
C GLU A 645 3.79 -11.44 -3.60
N LEU A 646 3.91 -12.73 -3.44
CA LEU A 646 2.94 -13.53 -2.73
C LEU A 646 3.55 -13.87 -1.35
N PRO A 647 3.23 -13.08 -0.31
CA PRO A 647 3.77 -13.33 1.03
C PRO A 647 3.30 -14.71 1.52
N PRO A 648 4.06 -15.40 2.38
CA PRO A 648 3.61 -16.66 2.97
C PRO A 648 2.31 -16.45 3.74
N TYR A 649 1.47 -17.50 3.83
CA TYR A 649 0.28 -17.43 4.68
C TYR A 649 0.70 -17.31 6.14
N ARG A 650 0.09 -16.34 6.81
CA ARG A 650 0.31 -16.09 8.24
C ARG A 650 -1.02 -16.06 8.96
N MET A 651 -1.08 -16.68 10.14
CA MET A 651 -2.26 -16.53 11.00
C MET A 651 -2.18 -15.15 11.69
N PRO A 652 -3.09 -14.25 11.38
CA PRO A 652 -3.10 -12.93 11.99
C PRO A 652 -3.49 -12.99 13.46
N THR A 653 -2.91 -12.13 14.30
CA THR A 653 -3.31 -12.05 15.70
C THR A 653 -4.60 -11.25 15.83
N MET A 654 -5.58 -11.75 16.58
CA MET A 654 -6.86 -11.06 16.81
C MET A 654 -6.67 -9.63 17.33
N LYS A 655 -5.68 -9.41 18.20
CA LYS A 655 -5.34 -8.07 18.72
C LYS A 655 -4.94 -7.09 17.61
N SER A 656 -4.17 -7.55 16.61
CA SER A 656 -3.79 -6.73 15.45
C SER A 656 -5.01 -6.37 14.61
N ILE A 657 -5.84 -7.36 14.28
CA ILE A 657 -7.05 -7.15 13.45
C ILE A 657 -8.00 -6.14 14.12
N PHE A 658 -8.30 -6.32 15.42
CA PHE A 658 -9.18 -5.39 16.15
C PHE A 658 -8.61 -3.97 16.20
N ARG A 659 -7.29 -3.82 16.41
CA ARG A 659 -6.63 -2.51 16.38
C ARG A 659 -6.76 -1.85 15.00
N HIS A 660 -6.40 -2.56 13.93
CA HIS A 660 -6.50 -2.06 12.55
C HIS A 660 -7.94 -1.69 12.19
N THR A 661 -8.91 -2.52 12.57
CA THR A 661 -10.34 -2.26 12.36
C THR A 661 -10.77 -0.98 13.05
N TRP A 662 -10.42 -0.83 14.33
CA TRP A 662 -10.76 0.36 15.11
C TRP A 662 -10.09 1.63 14.59
N GLU A 663 -8.82 1.57 14.22
CA GLU A 663 -8.10 2.71 13.63
C GLU A 663 -8.75 3.17 12.31
N LYS A 664 -9.10 2.24 11.41
CA LYS A 664 -9.81 2.53 10.16
C LYS A 664 -11.21 3.11 10.43
N GLY A 665 -11.96 2.55 11.37
CA GLY A 665 -13.28 3.03 11.77
C GLY A 665 -13.25 4.42 12.43
N ALA A 666 -12.31 4.65 13.33
CA ALA A 666 -12.11 5.95 13.97
C ALA A 666 -11.69 7.03 12.96
N GLN A 667 -10.84 6.69 11.99
CA GLN A 667 -10.50 7.59 10.89
C GLN A 667 -11.71 7.93 10.03
N TYR A 668 -12.59 6.95 9.75
CA TYR A 668 -13.84 7.18 9.04
C TYR A 668 -14.73 8.19 9.78
N LEU A 669 -15.03 7.97 11.06
CA LEU A 669 -15.84 8.88 11.88
C LEU A 669 -15.24 10.28 11.97
N LYS A 670 -13.95 10.38 12.27
CA LYS A 670 -13.26 11.67 12.43
C LYS A 670 -13.22 12.49 11.13
N LYS A 671 -13.06 11.83 9.98
CA LYS A 671 -12.96 12.51 8.69
C LYS A 671 -14.31 12.83 8.08
N MET A 672 -15.31 11.99 8.30
CA MET A 672 -16.60 12.05 7.61
C MET A 672 -17.73 12.67 8.44
N GLY A 673 -17.72 12.47 9.76
CA GLY A 673 -18.82 12.90 10.65
C GLY A 673 -19.13 14.41 10.57
N GLY A 674 -18.09 15.26 10.62
CA GLY A 674 -18.31 16.72 10.50
C GLY A 674 -18.88 17.17 9.15
N ILE A 675 -18.44 16.50 8.05
CA ILE A 675 -18.93 16.85 6.70
C ILE A 675 -20.37 16.42 6.51
N ILE A 676 -20.71 15.23 7.02
CA ILE A 676 -22.07 14.71 6.96
C ILE A 676 -23.02 15.61 7.76
N MET A 677 -22.60 16.01 8.96
CA MET A 677 -23.38 16.92 9.81
C MET A 677 -23.70 18.24 9.07
N ILE A 678 -22.69 18.86 8.43
CA ILE A 678 -22.89 20.08 7.66
C ILE A 678 -23.83 19.83 6.48
N ALA A 679 -23.65 18.75 5.75
CA ALA A 679 -24.50 18.39 4.62
C ALA A 679 -25.96 18.14 5.05
N SER A 680 -26.17 17.45 6.16
CA SER A 680 -27.51 17.19 6.72
C SER A 680 -28.21 18.46 7.15
N ILE A 681 -27.50 19.39 7.81
CA ILE A 681 -28.05 20.70 8.18
C ILE A 681 -28.47 21.49 6.93
N ILE A 682 -27.66 21.47 5.87
CA ILE A 682 -27.99 22.17 4.61
C ILE A 682 -29.23 21.55 3.95
N ILE A 683 -29.31 20.23 3.87
CA ILE A 683 -30.45 19.53 3.25
C ILE A 683 -31.73 19.78 4.08
N TRP A 684 -31.64 19.67 5.42
CA TRP A 684 -32.75 20.01 6.31
C TRP A 684 -33.23 21.46 6.11
N PHE A 685 -32.29 22.44 6.07
CA PHE A 685 -32.62 23.82 5.83
C PHE A 685 -33.37 24.03 4.49
N LEU A 686 -32.88 23.40 3.43
CA LEU A 686 -33.52 23.50 2.10
C LEU A 686 -34.90 22.83 2.06
N GLY A 687 -35.13 21.79 2.85
CA GLY A 687 -36.41 21.10 2.96
C GLY A 687 -37.39 21.74 3.95
N TYR A 688 -36.89 22.49 4.95
CA TYR A 688 -37.69 23.09 6.00
C TYR A 688 -38.27 24.47 5.57
N TYR A 689 -37.47 25.30 4.91
CA TYR A 689 -37.85 26.66 4.53
C TYR A 689 -38.37 26.77 3.08
N PRO A 690 -39.23 27.83 2.73
CA PRO A 690 -39.50 29.03 3.54
C PRO A 690 -40.60 28.90 4.59
N ASP A 691 -41.66 28.14 4.36
CA ASP A 691 -42.91 28.22 5.13
C ASP A 691 -43.33 26.83 5.69
N HIS A 692 -42.65 26.32 6.71
CA HIS A 692 -42.92 24.99 7.25
C HIS A 692 -44.34 24.83 7.79
N ASP A 693 -44.86 25.83 8.55
CA ASP A 693 -46.14 25.74 9.24
C ASP A 693 -47.36 26.16 8.38
N ALA A 694 -47.14 26.56 7.15
CA ALA A 694 -48.18 27.09 6.26
C ALA A 694 -49.00 26.02 5.55
N TYR A 695 -48.56 24.77 5.52
CA TYR A 695 -49.12 23.71 4.71
C TYR A 695 -49.70 22.55 5.56
N PRO A 696 -50.89 22.00 5.21
CA PRO A 696 -51.55 20.95 5.98
C PRO A 696 -50.90 19.57 5.83
N THR A 697 -50.12 19.36 4.77
CA THR A 697 -49.45 18.08 4.51
C THR A 697 -47.95 18.23 4.29
N GLN A 698 -47.15 17.24 4.73
CA GLN A 698 -45.69 17.21 4.53
C GLN A 698 -45.32 17.22 3.03
N ALA A 699 -46.16 16.65 2.15
CA ALA A 699 -45.92 16.65 0.72
C ALA A 699 -46.05 18.07 0.13
N GLU A 700 -47.09 18.83 0.51
CA GLU A 700 -47.28 20.22 0.07
C GLU A 700 -46.20 21.16 0.61
N GLN A 701 -45.75 20.92 1.84
CA GLN A 701 -44.62 21.64 2.42
C GLN A 701 -43.32 21.37 1.65
N GLN A 702 -43.03 20.13 1.34
CA GLN A 702 -41.84 19.79 0.54
C GLN A 702 -41.90 20.32 -0.89
N GLU A 703 -43.10 20.37 -1.49
CA GLU A 703 -43.31 20.97 -2.83
C GLU A 703 -42.95 22.45 -2.87
N ASN A 704 -43.31 23.18 -1.83
CA ASN A 704 -43.06 24.61 -1.73
C ASN A 704 -41.74 25.00 -1.07
N SER A 705 -41.01 24.03 -0.52
CA SER A 705 -39.67 24.22 0.08
C SER A 705 -38.63 24.61 -0.98
N TYR A 706 -37.48 25.12 -0.55
CA TYR A 706 -36.37 25.44 -1.46
C TYR A 706 -35.90 24.19 -2.25
N ILE A 707 -35.88 23.00 -1.64
CA ILE A 707 -35.52 21.76 -2.35
C ILE A 707 -36.59 21.40 -3.39
N GLY A 708 -37.85 21.65 -3.10
CA GLY A 708 -39.00 21.51 -4.03
C GLY A 708 -38.88 22.43 -5.24
N GLN A 709 -38.61 23.71 -5.00
CA GLN A 709 -38.40 24.70 -6.07
C GLN A 709 -37.21 24.35 -6.96
N ILE A 710 -36.11 23.87 -6.39
CA ILE A 710 -34.96 23.37 -7.14
C ILE A 710 -35.35 22.12 -7.96
N GLY A 711 -36.14 21.20 -7.39
CA GLY A 711 -36.64 20.01 -8.07
C GLY A 711 -37.49 20.38 -9.30
N GLN A 712 -38.42 21.29 -9.15
CA GLN A 712 -39.24 21.81 -10.26
C GLN A 712 -38.39 22.54 -11.33
N ALA A 713 -37.38 23.30 -10.92
CA ALA A 713 -36.48 23.98 -11.86
C ALA A 713 -35.60 22.99 -12.66
N VAL A 714 -35.29 21.83 -12.09
CA VAL A 714 -34.48 20.76 -12.74
C VAL A 714 -35.36 19.80 -13.57
N GLU A 715 -36.64 19.70 -13.30
CA GLU A 715 -37.61 18.85 -14.02
C GLU A 715 -37.48 18.92 -15.56
N PRO A 716 -37.41 20.08 -16.20
CA PRO A 716 -37.31 20.16 -17.66
C PRO A 716 -36.11 19.41 -18.24
N VAL A 717 -35.00 19.31 -17.48
CA VAL A 717 -33.80 18.61 -17.87
C VAL A 717 -33.96 17.08 -17.69
N LEU A 718 -34.78 16.66 -16.71
CA LEU A 718 -34.98 15.24 -16.38
C LEU A 718 -36.27 14.66 -17.03
N LYS A 719 -37.19 15.48 -17.48
CA LYS A 719 -38.41 15.08 -18.20
C LYS A 719 -38.16 14.20 -19.43
N PRO A 720 -37.11 14.40 -20.25
CA PRO A 720 -36.76 13.51 -21.38
C PRO A 720 -36.37 12.10 -20.95
N LEU A 721 -36.10 11.86 -19.65
CA LEU A 721 -35.79 10.58 -19.04
C LEU A 721 -37.04 9.87 -18.46
N GLY A 722 -38.20 10.55 -18.50
CA GLY A 722 -39.47 10.09 -17.91
C GLY A 722 -39.59 10.39 -16.42
N PHE A 723 -38.84 11.37 -15.88
CA PHE A 723 -38.88 11.75 -14.47
C PHE A 723 -39.73 13.00 -14.26
N ASP A 724 -40.51 12.99 -13.18
CA ASP A 724 -41.24 14.13 -12.67
C ASP A 724 -40.41 14.91 -11.62
N TRP A 725 -40.98 16.02 -11.14
CA TRP A 725 -40.31 16.84 -10.12
C TRP A 725 -40.14 16.10 -8.79
N LYS A 726 -41.07 15.19 -8.40
CA LYS A 726 -40.96 14.36 -7.18
C LYS A 726 -39.77 13.41 -7.22
N LEU A 727 -39.60 12.72 -8.34
CA LEU A 727 -38.43 11.88 -8.58
C LEU A 727 -37.13 12.73 -8.58
N SER A 728 -37.20 13.98 -9.09
CA SER A 728 -36.06 14.90 -9.09
C SER A 728 -35.68 15.33 -7.68
N ILE A 729 -36.62 15.59 -6.78
CA ILE A 729 -36.34 15.86 -5.35
C ILE A 729 -35.69 14.62 -4.70
N GLY A 730 -36.21 13.39 -4.96
CA GLY A 730 -35.60 12.17 -4.49
C GLY A 730 -34.13 12.04 -4.90
N LEU A 731 -33.78 12.39 -6.15
CA LEU A 731 -32.39 12.42 -6.59
C LEU A 731 -31.53 13.45 -5.85
N LEU A 732 -32.08 14.64 -5.58
CA LEU A 732 -31.39 15.72 -4.87
C LEU A 732 -31.12 15.33 -3.40
N SER A 733 -32.11 14.77 -2.69
CA SER A 733 -31.92 14.26 -1.32
C SER A 733 -30.88 13.14 -1.26
N GLY A 734 -30.84 12.28 -2.28
CA GLY A 734 -29.85 11.21 -2.42
C GLY A 734 -28.41 11.68 -2.67
N VAL A 735 -28.15 12.96 -2.88
CA VAL A 735 -26.79 13.51 -2.91
C VAL A 735 -26.17 13.50 -1.51
N GLY A 736 -26.95 13.74 -0.48
CA GLY A 736 -26.51 13.67 0.91
C GLY A 736 -26.23 12.22 1.32
N ALA A 737 -27.27 11.40 1.30
CA ALA A 737 -27.23 9.96 1.56
C ALA A 737 -28.23 9.25 0.65
N LYS A 738 -27.83 8.12 0.06
CA LYS A 738 -28.65 7.42 -0.93
C LYS A 738 -29.92 6.82 -0.34
N GLU A 739 -29.89 6.48 0.92
CA GLU A 739 -31.04 5.93 1.69
C GLU A 739 -32.20 6.94 1.75
N LEU A 740 -31.90 8.23 1.80
CA LEU A 740 -32.91 9.29 1.88
C LEU A 740 -33.84 9.35 0.66
N VAL A 741 -33.45 8.76 -0.46
CA VAL A 741 -34.30 8.74 -1.67
C VAL A 741 -35.63 8.03 -1.39
N VAL A 742 -35.61 6.86 -0.71
CA VAL A 742 -36.83 6.07 -0.44
C VAL A 742 -37.74 6.81 0.53
N SER A 743 -37.19 7.32 1.63
CA SER A 743 -37.92 8.08 2.62
C SER A 743 -38.55 9.35 2.00
N THR A 744 -37.77 10.10 1.19
CA THR A 744 -38.29 11.29 0.47
C THR A 744 -39.43 10.95 -0.50
N LEU A 745 -39.29 9.84 -1.24
CA LEU A 745 -40.35 9.38 -2.13
C LEU A 745 -41.60 8.94 -1.35
N GLY A 746 -41.39 8.30 -0.18
CA GLY A 746 -42.45 7.94 0.75
C GLY A 746 -43.29 9.18 1.14
N VAL A 747 -42.67 10.21 1.66
CA VAL A 747 -43.36 11.47 2.03
C VAL A 747 -44.07 12.12 0.84
N LEU A 748 -43.44 12.20 -0.33
CA LEU A 748 -43.99 12.88 -1.51
C LEU A 748 -45.16 12.17 -2.18
N TYR A 749 -45.23 10.82 -2.09
CA TYR A 749 -46.29 10.05 -2.75
C TYR A 749 -47.34 9.49 -1.76
N THR A 750 -46.99 9.26 -0.49
CA THR A 750 -47.90 8.65 0.51
C THR A 750 -48.20 9.54 1.72
N ASN A 751 -47.48 10.65 1.92
CA ASN A 751 -47.43 11.49 3.13
C ASN A 751 -46.90 10.74 4.38
N ASP A 752 -46.19 9.65 4.19
CA ASP A 752 -45.61 8.85 5.24
C ASP A 752 -44.16 8.47 4.90
N ALA A 753 -43.20 8.78 5.78
CA ALA A 753 -41.81 8.51 5.58
C ALA A 753 -41.49 7.01 5.69
N ASP A 754 -42.28 6.26 6.45
CA ASP A 754 -42.15 4.83 6.74
C ASP A 754 -43.16 3.97 5.96
N ALA A 755 -43.74 4.53 4.87
CA ALA A 755 -44.69 3.82 4.05
C ALA A 755 -44.16 2.48 3.53
N ASP A 756 -44.97 1.43 3.66
CA ASP A 756 -44.66 0.11 3.12
C ASP A 756 -44.37 0.15 1.62
N VAL A 757 -43.36 -0.67 1.20
CA VAL A 757 -42.93 -0.78 -0.20
C VAL A 757 -44.11 -1.03 -1.15
N VAL A 758 -45.10 -1.81 -0.71
CA VAL A 758 -46.31 -2.17 -1.51
C VAL A 758 -47.23 -0.95 -1.70
N SER A 759 -47.48 -0.19 -0.63
CA SER A 759 -48.36 1.01 -0.69
C SER A 759 -47.70 2.13 -1.51
N LEU A 760 -46.41 2.31 -1.46
CA LEU A 760 -45.66 3.25 -2.25
C LEU A 760 -45.61 2.85 -3.73
N ALA A 761 -45.49 1.58 -4.00
CA ALA A 761 -45.47 1.01 -5.35
C ALA A 761 -46.73 1.27 -6.16
N GLU A 762 -47.92 1.26 -5.50
CA GLU A 762 -49.19 1.49 -6.16
C GLU A 762 -49.48 2.97 -6.46
N ARG A 763 -48.77 3.89 -5.76
CA ARG A 763 -49.01 5.33 -5.85
C ARG A 763 -48.04 6.10 -6.74
N ILE A 764 -46.91 5.49 -7.18
CA ILE A 764 -45.96 6.13 -8.07
C ILE A 764 -46.47 6.05 -9.53
N PRO A 765 -46.89 7.15 -10.18
CA PRO A 765 -47.54 7.14 -11.49
C PRO A 765 -46.50 7.15 -12.63
N ILE A 766 -45.54 6.19 -12.66
CA ILE A 766 -44.53 6.11 -13.72
C ILE A 766 -44.63 4.80 -14.51
N THR A 767 -44.14 4.80 -15.73
CA THR A 767 -44.09 3.59 -16.55
C THR A 767 -42.95 2.66 -16.09
N PRO A 768 -43.05 1.33 -16.32
CA PRO A 768 -41.94 0.39 -16.01
C PRO A 768 -40.62 0.81 -16.68
N LEU A 769 -40.66 1.38 -17.87
CA LEU A 769 -39.48 1.88 -18.57
C LEU A 769 -38.86 3.08 -17.86
N ALA A 770 -39.69 4.02 -17.35
CA ALA A 770 -39.24 5.15 -16.55
C ALA A 770 -38.64 4.69 -15.22
N ALA A 771 -39.24 3.67 -14.57
CA ALA A 771 -38.70 3.06 -13.36
C ALA A 771 -37.32 2.42 -13.62
N PHE A 772 -37.15 1.71 -14.72
CA PHE A 772 -35.85 1.14 -15.10
C PHE A 772 -34.81 2.23 -15.40
N SER A 773 -35.20 3.27 -16.15
CA SER A 773 -34.38 4.45 -16.43
C SER A 773 -33.94 5.16 -15.13
N TYR A 774 -34.85 5.30 -14.14
CA TYR A 774 -34.56 5.88 -12.85
C TYR A 774 -33.56 5.04 -12.03
N MET A 775 -33.73 3.72 -12.00
CA MET A 775 -32.76 2.83 -11.34
C MET A 775 -31.36 2.93 -11.95
N LEU A 776 -31.25 3.04 -13.27
CA LEU A 776 -29.97 3.27 -13.96
C LEU A 776 -29.39 4.64 -13.64
N PHE A 777 -30.23 5.67 -13.57
CA PHE A 777 -29.78 6.99 -13.17
C PHE A 777 -29.22 6.97 -11.74
N VAL A 778 -29.93 6.34 -10.79
CA VAL A 778 -29.51 6.18 -9.41
C VAL A 778 -28.21 5.36 -9.29
N LEU A 779 -28.02 4.38 -10.17
CA LEU A 779 -26.77 3.61 -10.25
C LEU A 779 -25.56 4.50 -10.56
N ILE A 780 -25.70 5.42 -11.50
CA ILE A 780 -24.53 6.07 -12.13
C ILE A 780 -24.31 7.49 -11.61
N TYR A 781 -25.41 8.25 -11.29
CA TYR A 781 -25.34 9.68 -11.01
C TYR A 781 -24.46 10.02 -9.80
N PHE A 782 -24.36 11.29 -9.55
CA PHE A 782 -23.59 11.93 -8.49
C PHE A 782 -23.37 11.02 -7.26
N PRO A 783 -22.11 10.66 -6.92
CA PRO A 783 -21.85 9.87 -5.73
C PRO A 783 -22.19 10.66 -4.45
N CYS A 784 -22.41 9.97 -3.32
CA CYS A 784 -22.66 10.68 -2.07
C CYS A 784 -21.50 11.64 -1.74
N ILE A 785 -21.78 12.71 -1.01
CA ILE A 785 -20.81 13.76 -0.65
C ILE A 785 -19.58 13.14 0.03
N VAL A 786 -19.79 12.16 0.89
CA VAL A 786 -18.73 11.45 1.60
C VAL A 786 -17.73 10.79 0.64
N THR A 787 -18.23 10.19 -0.44
CA THR A 787 -17.40 9.59 -1.50
C THR A 787 -16.54 10.64 -2.21
N LEU A 788 -17.10 11.80 -2.52
CA LEU A 788 -16.34 12.89 -3.15
C LEU A 788 -15.22 13.43 -2.26
N VAL A 789 -15.49 13.54 -0.97
CA VAL A 789 -14.48 13.96 0.00
C VAL A 789 -13.38 12.89 0.14
N ALA A 790 -13.76 11.60 0.12
CA ALA A 790 -12.78 10.52 0.10
C ALA A 790 -11.88 10.60 -1.16
N ILE A 791 -12.47 10.82 -2.35
CA ILE A 791 -11.70 11.03 -3.59
C ILE A 791 -10.74 12.23 -3.45
N LYS A 792 -11.21 13.35 -2.92
CA LYS A 792 -10.36 14.54 -2.69
C LYS A 792 -9.20 14.22 -1.76
N GLN A 793 -9.43 13.52 -0.66
CA GLN A 793 -8.40 13.18 0.31
C GLN A 793 -7.36 12.23 -0.27
N GLU A 794 -7.79 11.18 -0.99
CA GLU A 794 -6.89 10.17 -1.56
C GLU A 794 -6.18 10.63 -2.84
N SER A 795 -6.81 11.50 -3.63
CA SER A 795 -6.19 12.08 -4.84
C SER A 795 -5.38 13.34 -4.58
N GLY A 796 -5.54 13.97 -3.39
CA GLY A 796 -4.93 15.24 -3.03
C GLY A 796 -5.52 16.47 -3.75
N SER A 797 -6.60 16.33 -4.54
CA SER A 797 -7.11 17.43 -5.36
C SER A 797 -8.64 17.46 -5.50
N TRP A 798 -9.25 18.62 -5.28
CA TRP A 798 -10.68 18.86 -5.57
C TRP A 798 -11.04 18.70 -7.06
N LYS A 799 -10.07 18.89 -7.98
CA LYS A 799 -10.32 18.73 -9.41
C LYS A 799 -10.86 17.34 -9.75
N TRP A 800 -10.32 16.30 -9.15
CA TRP A 800 -10.75 14.91 -9.39
C TRP A 800 -12.11 14.60 -8.76
N ALA A 801 -12.41 15.15 -7.59
CA ALA A 801 -13.72 15.00 -6.97
C ALA A 801 -14.82 15.67 -7.81
N ILE A 802 -14.61 16.93 -8.24
CA ILE A 802 -15.55 17.68 -9.10
C ILE A 802 -15.68 16.99 -10.46
N PHE A 803 -14.58 16.53 -11.04
CA PHE A 803 -14.62 15.77 -12.29
C PHE A 803 -15.46 14.50 -12.16
N THR A 804 -15.33 13.77 -11.03
CA THR A 804 -16.12 12.55 -10.78
C THR A 804 -17.60 12.90 -10.70
N ALA A 805 -17.98 13.90 -9.92
CA ALA A 805 -19.36 14.35 -9.83
C ALA A 805 -19.96 14.74 -11.20
N GLY A 806 -19.21 15.50 -12.01
CA GLY A 806 -19.64 15.96 -13.31
C GLY A 806 -19.79 14.82 -14.33
N TYR A 807 -18.76 13.96 -14.47
CA TYR A 807 -18.82 12.90 -15.47
C TYR A 807 -19.86 11.82 -15.13
N THR A 808 -20.00 11.44 -13.84
CA THR A 808 -21.00 10.45 -13.44
C THR A 808 -22.42 10.95 -13.67
N THR A 809 -22.70 12.23 -13.37
CA THR A 809 -24.01 12.84 -13.64
C THR A 809 -24.30 12.93 -15.13
N ALA A 810 -23.34 13.37 -15.94
CA ALA A 810 -23.48 13.42 -17.40
C ALA A 810 -23.68 12.01 -18.00
N LEU A 811 -22.92 11.03 -17.53
CA LEU A 811 -23.05 9.63 -17.95
C LEU A 811 -24.41 9.05 -17.57
N ALA A 812 -24.88 9.34 -16.35
CA ALA A 812 -26.21 8.92 -15.88
C ALA A 812 -27.31 9.47 -16.79
N TRP A 813 -27.24 10.77 -17.11
CA TRP A 813 -28.19 11.39 -18.01
C TRP A 813 -28.17 10.75 -19.41
N LEU A 814 -27.01 10.56 -20.00
CA LEU A 814 -26.86 9.96 -21.34
C LEU A 814 -27.36 8.51 -21.39
N VAL A 815 -27.02 7.69 -20.40
CA VAL A 815 -27.44 6.27 -20.36
C VAL A 815 -28.93 6.15 -20.14
N SER A 816 -29.50 6.90 -19.18
CA SER A 816 -30.93 6.89 -18.88
C SER A 816 -31.75 7.45 -20.05
N PHE A 817 -31.26 8.50 -20.70
CA PHE A 817 -31.89 9.07 -21.91
C PHE A 817 -31.90 8.02 -23.04
N ALA A 818 -30.78 7.38 -23.32
CA ALA A 818 -30.71 6.36 -24.36
C ALA A 818 -31.68 5.19 -24.07
N VAL A 819 -31.73 4.72 -22.82
CA VAL A 819 -32.60 3.63 -22.42
C VAL A 819 -34.08 4.02 -22.51
N TYR A 820 -34.44 5.20 -22.04
CA TYR A 820 -35.84 5.67 -22.09
C TYR A 820 -36.33 5.92 -23.51
N GLN A 821 -35.55 6.66 -24.33
CA GLN A 821 -35.93 6.98 -25.71
C GLN A 821 -35.89 5.74 -26.63
N ILE A 822 -34.83 4.93 -26.56
CA ILE A 822 -34.75 3.72 -27.38
C ILE A 822 -35.80 2.69 -26.94
N GLY A 823 -35.97 2.47 -25.61
CA GLY A 823 -37.00 1.59 -25.06
C GLY A 823 -38.41 2.00 -25.43
N GLY A 824 -38.70 3.34 -25.46
CA GLY A 824 -39.97 3.87 -25.88
C GLY A 824 -40.27 3.69 -27.38
N MET A 825 -39.26 3.39 -28.22
CA MET A 825 -39.48 3.05 -29.64
C MET A 825 -39.86 1.59 -29.86
N PHE A 826 -39.61 0.72 -28.88
CA PHE A 826 -39.86 -0.73 -28.97
C PHE A 826 -41.07 -1.16 -28.12
N LEU A 827 -41.51 -0.38 -27.18
CA LEU A 827 -42.70 -0.56 -26.37
C LEU A 827 -43.86 0.30 -26.83
#